data_f9d076c9281ab77fb077bc716785273a
#
_entry.id   f9d076c9281ab77fb077bc716785273a
#
_cell.length_a   1.000
_cell.length_b   1.000
_cell.length_c   1.000
_cell.angle_alpha   90.00
_cell.angle_beta   90.00
_cell.angle_gamma   90.00
#
_symmetry.space_group_name_H-M   'P 1'
#
loop_
_entity.id
_entity.type
_entity.pdbx_description
1 polymer ?
#
loop_
_entity_poly.entity_id
_entity_poly.type
_entity_poly.pdbx_seq_one_letter_code
_entity_poly.pdbx_strand_id
1 'polypeptide(L)'
;MVNKNTVSNNQIPLNSIRAIDTIIDPTWEYSVCSRSSKGKHEKDEWAYTKKMIDDGIAHGFFTEQEIARKRGGKFKFLDRRYIDKSGKFNVSVLVEVKSIVGDFTDEEIKQLFAYVKYEKYLRKGVKIIALLVNTETEKIRIWKIDGDCVVELFETKLKSYDEYKNYFNMKTDTNNNKIEVLKNATELNKRLHNMGIKEHLRCQFVGLLMLALKNGLFYGKLDENGNIIDGCNLTTGHIIGNKNSENTIIGILNNFYKTTAQNVDIDKISEIMYSDVVQNQKTEVFCELLEFVHKKIMAHINAETNEGLDILSSFFLVFLKYVNREDKNQAFTPDHIAKFMAKVGGVNKNSVVLDPTCGSGTFLIAALNIALSNCESEEERIHVKKNIYGVEVDENVYKLATSNMLIHSDGYSNVEYGSCFEKKYIKHGQDEKLIFDRMAWIKDKKPTVILMNPPYNASKAQVSGSNFSKYYSEKAVTDPLKGIGFVEEIANAAGTGKLVVLLPQQCAIGNTENILNCKERILKNHTLDAVFTMPNDLFYPGASAVVCCMVFELGKPHSPYKETFLGYYKDDGFEKRKYLGRVDVNDTWNEIESEWLSLYENRKTEPGKSITKKLTYKDEWCAEAHMESDYNSLYKTNFESVVKNYVADMFRMKSAKDTNEGVDFLKDFYKNSSNENVTFNTNNWRKFTLGELFNISKGKLLADYDKIKGDLPFISSVDSNNGISDYVDETPISEGNVLTVNCNGSVGEAFYQPIPFWATGDVNILKPKSWELTQNIGLFMCTIIRHEKYRYSYGRKWNVQRMKQTNVMLPVDNDGYPDWDFMEKYISTLEKVNF
;
A
#
# COMPACT_ATOMS: atom_id res chain seq x y z
N MET A 1 17.92 0.67 45.75
CA MET A 1 16.78 -0.13 45.29
C MET A 1 15.52 0.67 45.54
N VAL A 2 15.01 1.35 44.56
CA VAL A 2 13.70 2.00 44.60
C VAL A 2 12.94 1.51 43.38
N ASN A 3 11.89 0.74 43.67
CA ASN A 3 10.98 0.20 42.67
C ASN A 3 10.33 1.33 41.85
N LYS A 4 10.60 1.35 40.55
CA LYS A 4 9.76 2.07 39.59
C LYS A 4 8.55 1.16 39.26
N ASN A 5 7.46 1.38 39.95
CA ASN A 5 6.16 0.87 39.55
C ASN A 5 5.74 1.62 38.26
N THR A 6 5.76 0.95 37.16
CA THR A 6 5.05 1.34 35.96
C THR A 6 3.55 1.25 36.24
N VAL A 7 2.92 2.39 36.44
CA VAL A 7 1.46 2.51 36.53
C VAL A 7 0.94 2.27 35.11
N SER A 8 0.24 1.17 34.91
CA SER A 8 -0.54 0.88 33.70
C SER A 8 -1.52 2.03 33.44
N ASN A 9 -1.69 2.40 32.15
CA ASN A 9 -2.59 3.44 31.64
C ASN A 9 -4.08 3.15 31.95
N ASN A 10 -4.48 3.16 33.23
CA ASN A 10 -5.88 3.28 33.59
C ASN A 10 -6.26 4.76 33.52
N GLN A 11 -7.27 5.07 32.73
CA GLN A 11 -7.81 6.43 32.56
C GLN A 11 -8.13 7.03 33.95
N ILE A 12 -7.48 8.13 34.29
CA ILE A 12 -7.85 8.94 35.44
C ILE A 12 -9.13 9.69 35.05
N PRO A 13 -10.25 9.53 35.76
CA PRO A 13 -11.49 10.26 35.43
C PRO A 13 -11.30 11.77 35.58
N LEU A 14 -11.81 12.54 34.59
CA LEU A 14 -11.72 14.02 34.56
C LEU A 14 -12.73 14.69 35.48
N ASN A 15 -13.02 14.14 36.65
CA ASN A 15 -14.11 14.56 37.54
C ASN A 15 -13.71 15.68 38.52
N SER A 16 -12.49 16.16 38.43
CA SER A 16 -12.03 17.25 39.31
C SER A 16 -10.81 17.99 38.74
N ILE A 17 -10.62 19.23 39.17
CA ILE A 17 -9.45 20.03 38.82
C ILE A 17 -8.14 19.35 39.26
N ARG A 18 -8.14 18.59 40.37
CA ARG A 18 -6.98 17.82 40.85
C ARG A 18 -6.60 16.71 39.85
N ALA A 19 -7.56 16.05 39.26
CA ALA A 19 -7.30 15.04 38.22
C ALA A 19 -6.64 15.69 36.99
N ILE A 20 -7.08 16.87 36.61
CA ILE A 20 -6.49 17.65 35.49
C ILE A 20 -5.05 18.04 35.82
N ASP A 21 -4.78 18.57 37.02
CA ASP A 21 -3.43 18.93 37.46
C ASP A 21 -2.48 17.70 37.44
N THR A 22 -2.97 16.54 37.91
CA THR A 22 -2.17 15.30 37.92
C THR A 22 -1.78 14.84 36.52
N ILE A 23 -2.61 15.09 35.50
CA ILE A 23 -2.35 14.70 34.10
C ILE A 23 -1.41 15.73 33.45
N ILE A 24 -1.67 17.03 33.62
CA ILE A 24 -0.94 18.08 32.88
C ILE A 24 0.45 18.28 33.49
N ASP A 25 0.55 18.44 34.79
CA ASP A 25 1.83 18.53 35.50
C ASP A 25 1.74 18.01 36.94
N PRO A 26 2.06 16.74 37.20
CA PRO A 26 2.03 16.15 38.51
C PRO A 26 3.04 16.77 39.48
N THR A 27 4.00 17.54 38.98
CA THR A 27 5.01 18.26 39.82
C THR A 27 4.59 19.69 40.11
N TRP A 28 3.45 20.14 39.54
CA TRP A 28 2.94 21.48 39.75
C TRP A 28 2.45 21.63 41.19
N GLU A 29 3.25 22.23 42.04
CA GLU A 29 2.81 22.62 43.38
C GLU A 29 1.82 23.78 43.24
N TYR A 30 0.56 23.45 43.39
CA TYR A 30 -0.64 24.28 43.53
C TYR A 30 -0.50 25.78 43.24
N SER A 31 -1.07 26.19 42.16
CA SER A 31 -1.49 27.55 41.99
C SER A 31 -3.04 27.59 41.89
N VAL A 32 -3.69 28.01 42.86
CA VAL A 32 -5.17 28.12 42.94
C VAL A 32 -5.56 29.57 42.73
N CYS A 33 -6.30 29.85 41.65
CA CYS A 33 -6.93 31.13 41.41
C CYS A 33 -8.15 31.40 42.32
N SER A 34 -8.43 30.59 43.34
CA SER A 34 -9.56 30.75 44.24
C SER A 34 -9.14 31.18 45.65
N ARG A 35 -9.90 32.08 46.25
CA ARG A 35 -9.69 32.72 47.58
C ARG A 35 -9.61 31.82 48.81
N SER A 36 -9.60 30.48 48.67
CA SER A 36 -9.81 29.58 49.80
C SER A 36 -8.61 28.79 50.31
N SER A 37 -7.41 28.90 49.68
CA SER A 37 -6.22 28.18 50.11
C SER A 37 -5.04 29.09 50.41
N LYS A 38 -4.40 28.91 51.54
CA LYS A 38 -3.25 29.68 52.03
C LYS A 38 -1.93 29.01 51.64
N GLY A 39 -1.32 29.37 50.51
CA GLY A 39 -0.03 28.86 50.04
C GLY A 39 0.89 29.92 49.45
N LYS A 40 2.20 29.65 49.36
CA LYS A 40 3.25 30.60 48.99
C LYS A 40 3.17 31.01 47.49
N HIS A 41 2.51 30.23 46.66
CA HIS A 41 2.32 30.48 45.20
C HIS A 41 1.05 31.28 44.91
N GLU A 42 0.14 31.46 45.86
CA GLU A 42 -1.09 32.24 45.72
C GLU A 42 -0.87 33.73 45.35
N LYS A 43 0.30 34.26 45.71
CA LYS A 43 0.57 35.68 45.47
C LYS A 43 0.80 36.02 44.02
N ASP A 44 1.48 35.13 43.27
CA ASP A 44 1.89 35.43 41.90
C ASP A 44 0.73 35.23 40.94
N GLU A 45 -0.17 34.30 41.19
CA GLU A 45 -1.35 34.07 40.36
C GLU A 45 -2.50 35.00 40.73
N TRP A 46 -2.60 35.40 41.97
CA TRP A 46 -3.53 36.47 42.35
C TRP A 46 -3.10 37.80 41.72
N ALA A 47 -1.80 38.05 41.63
CA ALA A 47 -1.23 39.17 40.90
C ALA A 47 -1.52 39.09 39.39
N TYR A 48 -1.39 37.90 38.80
CA TYR A 48 -1.77 37.67 37.39
C TYR A 48 -3.25 37.95 37.17
N THR A 49 -4.15 37.38 37.98
CA THR A 49 -5.60 37.53 37.88
C THR A 49 -6.04 38.95 38.08
N LYS A 50 -5.48 39.64 39.08
CA LYS A 50 -5.78 41.04 39.36
C LYS A 50 -5.32 41.92 38.19
N LYS A 51 -4.11 41.70 37.73
CA LYS A 51 -3.55 42.42 36.57
C LYS A 51 -4.33 42.12 35.30
N MET A 52 -4.79 40.89 35.07
CA MET A 52 -5.64 40.50 33.98
C MET A 52 -6.96 41.32 33.94
N ILE A 53 -7.56 41.52 35.09
CA ILE A 53 -8.80 42.34 35.23
C ILE A 53 -8.50 43.81 34.92
N ASP A 54 -7.46 44.37 35.56
CA ASP A 54 -7.15 45.80 35.43
C ASP A 54 -6.68 46.12 33.99
N ASP A 55 -5.75 45.34 33.41
CA ASP A 55 -5.24 45.50 32.07
C ASP A 55 -6.31 45.12 31.01
N GLY A 56 -7.11 44.08 31.26
CA GLY A 56 -8.14 43.61 30.36
C GLY A 56 -9.27 44.57 30.12
N ILE A 57 -9.68 45.32 31.18
CA ILE A 57 -10.63 46.45 31.12
C ILE A 57 -9.98 47.62 30.37
N ALA A 58 -8.75 47.99 30.76
CA ALA A 58 -8.02 49.13 30.16
C ALA A 58 -7.78 48.99 28.67
N HIS A 59 -7.59 47.74 28.18
CA HIS A 59 -7.31 47.44 26.76
C HIS A 59 -8.51 46.83 25.99
N GLY A 60 -9.71 46.85 26.61
CA GLY A 60 -10.93 46.40 25.98
C GLY A 60 -11.04 44.88 25.72
N PHE A 61 -10.24 44.05 26.39
CA PHE A 61 -10.37 42.59 26.28
C PHE A 61 -11.60 42.08 27.02
N PHE A 62 -12.03 42.81 28.06
CA PHE A 62 -13.24 42.56 28.85
C PHE A 62 -13.97 43.88 29.12
N THR A 63 -15.27 43.81 29.29
CA THR A 63 -16.09 44.88 29.80
C THR A 63 -16.22 44.77 31.33
N GLU A 64 -16.43 45.91 32.03
CA GLU A 64 -16.70 45.93 33.47
C GLU A 64 -17.91 45.05 33.83
N GLN A 65 -18.90 44.95 32.95
CA GLN A 65 -20.08 44.09 33.15
C GLN A 65 -19.77 42.61 33.11
N GLU A 66 -18.84 42.20 32.24
CA GLU A 66 -18.42 40.81 32.15
C GLU A 66 -17.61 40.33 33.38
N ILE A 67 -16.88 41.23 34.01
CA ILE A 67 -16.05 40.96 35.18
C ILE A 67 -16.75 41.32 36.50
N ALA A 68 -17.95 41.91 36.46
CA ALA A 68 -18.62 42.39 37.64
C ALA A 68 -18.74 41.36 38.79
N ARG A 69 -18.20 41.71 39.94
CA ARG A 69 -18.08 40.86 41.16
C ARG A 69 -19.41 40.45 41.81
N LYS A 70 -20.55 40.84 41.31
CA LYS A 70 -21.86 40.43 41.86
C LYS A 70 -22.20 39.03 41.41
N ARG A 71 -22.77 38.23 42.29
CA ARG A 71 -23.30 36.88 42.02
C ARG A 71 -24.10 36.93 40.72
N GLY A 72 -23.53 36.38 39.64
CA GLY A 72 -24.14 36.34 38.30
C GLY A 72 -23.30 36.93 37.14
N GLY A 73 -22.08 37.45 37.36
CA GLY A 73 -21.16 37.91 36.30
C GLY A 73 -20.68 36.75 35.40
N LYS A 74 -20.65 37.04 34.09
CA LYS A 74 -20.37 36.02 33.07
C LYS A 74 -18.92 35.50 33.05
N PHE A 75 -17.95 36.31 33.47
CA PHE A 75 -16.54 35.93 33.51
C PHE A 75 -16.08 35.68 34.96
N LYS A 76 -15.67 34.46 35.22
CA LYS A 76 -14.93 34.10 36.43
C LYS A 76 -13.44 34.04 36.03
N PHE A 77 -12.54 33.71 36.94
CA PHE A 77 -11.12 33.68 36.68
C PHE A 77 -10.77 32.40 35.90
N LEU A 78 -9.69 32.44 35.12
CA LEU A 78 -9.10 31.26 34.48
C LEU A 78 -8.77 30.22 35.57
N ASP A 79 -9.16 28.98 35.40
CA ASP A 79 -9.02 27.96 36.41
C ASP A 79 -7.57 27.50 36.58
N ARG A 80 -6.83 27.32 35.46
CA ARG A 80 -5.42 26.93 35.50
C ARG A 80 -4.61 27.56 34.37
N ARG A 81 -3.35 27.86 34.70
CA ARG A 81 -2.35 28.40 33.78
C ARG A 81 -1.01 27.71 34.05
N TYR A 82 -0.50 26.93 33.09
CA TYR A 82 0.80 26.27 33.15
C TYR A 82 1.78 27.02 32.24
N ILE A 83 2.98 27.36 32.74
CA ILE A 83 4.03 28.03 31.98
C ILE A 83 5.38 27.40 32.27
N ASP A 84 6.33 27.52 31.34
CA ASP A 84 7.71 27.09 31.58
C ASP A 84 8.42 27.98 32.64
N LYS A 85 8.67 27.45 33.80
CA LYS A 85 9.37 28.12 34.88
C LYS A 85 10.84 28.38 34.58
N SER A 86 11.44 27.59 33.66
CA SER A 86 12.84 27.80 33.24
C SER A 86 13.05 29.02 32.36
N GLY A 87 11.97 29.55 31.78
CA GLY A 87 12.00 30.64 30.82
C GLY A 87 12.59 30.30 29.46
N LYS A 88 12.95 29.02 29.26
CA LYS A 88 13.51 28.56 27.98
C LYS A 88 12.49 28.46 26.88
N PHE A 89 11.22 28.20 27.22
CA PHE A 89 10.14 28.04 26.24
C PHE A 89 9.03 29.07 26.49
N ASN A 90 8.65 29.81 25.46
CA ASN A 90 7.57 30.78 25.54
C ASN A 90 6.22 30.09 25.20
N VAL A 91 5.82 29.10 26.03
CA VAL A 91 4.59 28.33 25.89
C VAL A 91 3.73 28.49 27.13
N SER A 92 2.41 28.64 26.95
CA SER A 92 1.41 28.64 28.02
C SER A 92 0.34 27.60 27.74
N VAL A 93 -0.10 26.86 28.77
CA VAL A 93 -1.28 26.00 28.73
C VAL A 93 -2.34 26.63 29.62
N LEU A 94 -3.45 27.05 29.02
CA LEU A 94 -4.58 27.70 29.70
C LEU A 94 -5.73 26.71 29.80
N VAL A 95 -6.30 26.50 30.97
CA VAL A 95 -7.39 25.56 31.20
C VAL A 95 -8.57 26.26 31.88
N GLU A 96 -9.71 26.18 31.25
CA GLU A 96 -11.00 26.57 31.83
C GLU A 96 -11.84 25.31 32.07
N VAL A 97 -12.36 25.16 33.27
CA VAL A 97 -13.09 23.98 33.72
C VAL A 97 -14.55 24.31 33.91
N LYS A 98 -15.44 23.50 33.38
CA LYS A 98 -16.90 23.63 33.51
C LYS A 98 -17.48 22.35 34.11
N SER A 99 -18.59 22.52 34.84
CA SER A 99 -19.42 21.42 35.36
C SER A 99 -20.83 21.69 34.82
N ILE A 100 -21.08 21.25 33.58
CA ILE A 100 -22.33 21.48 32.86
C ILE A 100 -22.89 20.16 32.28
N VAL A 101 -24.22 20.05 32.30
CA VAL A 101 -24.90 18.95 31.66
C VAL A 101 -25.11 19.31 30.19
N GLY A 102 -24.34 18.67 29.29
CA GLY A 102 -24.38 18.89 27.83
C GLY A 102 -23.06 19.31 27.21
N ASP A 103 -23.14 19.89 26.03
CA ASP A 103 -21.96 20.35 25.27
C ASP A 103 -21.59 21.81 25.62
N PHE A 104 -20.36 22.18 25.32
CA PHE A 104 -19.90 23.56 25.48
C PHE A 104 -20.64 24.50 24.54
N THR A 105 -21.04 25.65 25.09
CA THR A 105 -21.67 26.74 24.33
C THR A 105 -20.62 27.75 23.82
N ASP A 106 -21.03 28.63 22.93
CA ASP A 106 -20.17 29.69 22.44
C ASP A 106 -19.71 30.65 23.54
N GLU A 107 -20.50 30.79 24.64
CA GLU A 107 -20.12 31.64 25.78
C GLU A 107 -18.90 31.11 26.51
N GLU A 108 -18.79 29.78 26.76
CA GLU A 108 -17.61 29.20 27.40
C GLU A 108 -16.37 29.31 26.50
N ILE A 109 -16.56 29.15 25.20
CA ILE A 109 -15.46 29.29 24.23
C ILE A 109 -14.99 30.75 24.19
N LYS A 110 -15.88 31.71 24.09
CA LYS A 110 -15.56 33.15 24.13
C LYS A 110 -14.82 33.52 25.41
N GLN A 111 -15.22 32.99 26.55
CA GLN A 111 -14.55 33.18 27.83
C GLN A 111 -13.09 32.68 27.77
N LEU A 112 -12.85 31.49 27.30
CA LEU A 112 -11.49 30.94 27.19
C LEU A 112 -10.62 31.77 26.23
N PHE A 113 -11.17 32.20 25.11
CA PHE A 113 -10.45 33.05 24.15
C PHE A 113 -10.16 34.45 24.63
N ALA A 114 -10.96 34.99 25.54
CA ALA A 114 -10.64 36.25 26.23
C ALA A 114 -9.36 36.12 27.08
N TYR A 115 -9.17 34.97 27.75
CA TYR A 115 -7.92 34.67 28.45
C TYR A 115 -6.73 34.49 27.49
N VAL A 116 -6.95 33.89 26.32
CA VAL A 116 -5.92 33.76 25.28
C VAL A 116 -5.43 35.13 24.82
N LYS A 117 -6.34 36.07 24.58
CA LYS A 117 -5.99 37.46 24.20
C LYS A 117 -5.15 38.15 25.26
N TYR A 118 -5.54 38.03 26.50
CA TYR A 118 -4.76 38.59 27.62
C TYR A 118 -3.40 37.94 27.74
N GLU A 119 -3.27 36.64 27.60
CA GLU A 119 -1.97 35.95 27.64
C GLU A 119 -1.06 36.39 26.49
N LYS A 120 -1.59 36.59 25.29
CA LYS A 120 -0.84 37.19 24.15
C LYS A 120 -0.36 38.61 24.42
N TYR A 121 -1.18 39.41 25.08
CA TYR A 121 -0.84 40.79 25.48
C TYR A 121 0.29 40.77 26.52
N LEU A 122 0.16 39.91 27.52
CA LEU A 122 1.12 39.79 28.65
C LEU A 122 2.46 39.25 28.21
N ARG A 123 2.46 38.24 27.28
CA ARG A 123 3.66 37.53 26.81
C ARG A 123 3.76 37.59 25.30
N LYS A 124 4.49 38.59 24.78
CA LYS A 124 4.68 38.76 23.35
C LYS A 124 5.30 37.49 22.72
N GLY A 125 4.70 37.00 21.60
CA GLY A 125 5.18 35.84 20.89
C GLY A 125 4.93 34.51 21.64
N VAL A 126 4.03 34.48 22.64
CA VAL A 126 3.67 33.27 23.35
C VAL A 126 2.91 32.31 22.46
N LYS A 127 3.25 31.02 22.55
CA LYS A 127 2.52 29.91 21.97
C LYS A 127 1.58 29.33 23.02
N ILE A 128 0.32 29.10 22.68
CA ILE A 128 -0.72 28.79 23.68
C ILE A 128 -1.43 27.50 23.31
N ILE A 129 -1.61 26.62 24.30
CA ILE A 129 -2.61 25.57 24.27
C ILE A 129 -3.76 26.01 25.15
N ALA A 130 -4.95 26.16 24.59
CA ALA A 130 -6.16 26.53 25.34
C ALA A 130 -7.07 25.31 25.47
N LEU A 131 -7.46 24.99 26.70
CA LEU A 131 -8.21 23.79 27.07
C LEU A 131 -9.54 24.18 27.71
N LEU A 132 -10.62 23.58 27.22
CA LEU A 132 -11.94 23.64 27.86
C LEU A 132 -12.31 22.23 28.28
N VAL A 133 -12.52 22.02 29.58
CA VAL A 133 -12.75 20.68 30.16
C VAL A 133 -14.10 20.67 30.89
N ASN A 134 -14.94 19.69 30.57
CA ASN A 134 -16.22 19.47 31.28
C ASN A 134 -16.07 18.29 32.25
N THR A 135 -16.17 18.55 33.56
CA THR A 135 -16.01 17.51 34.61
C THR A 135 -17.24 16.62 34.79
N GLU A 136 -18.41 16.99 34.26
CA GLU A 136 -19.60 16.15 34.30
C GLU A 136 -19.67 15.14 33.17
N THR A 137 -19.24 15.56 31.98
CA THR A 137 -19.34 14.73 30.77
C THR A 137 -17.98 14.17 30.33
N GLU A 138 -16.89 14.54 31.03
CA GLU A 138 -15.48 14.24 30.69
C GLU A 138 -15.07 14.69 29.27
N LYS A 139 -15.85 15.56 28.63
CA LYS A 139 -15.53 16.11 27.30
C LYS A 139 -14.46 17.19 27.45
N ILE A 140 -13.58 17.22 26.44
CA ILE A 140 -12.54 18.22 26.31
C ILE A 140 -12.57 18.86 24.93
N ARG A 141 -12.21 20.15 24.84
CA ARG A 141 -11.86 20.83 23.58
C ARG A 141 -10.53 21.52 23.76
N ILE A 142 -9.69 21.44 22.74
CA ILE A 142 -8.29 21.89 22.79
C ILE A 142 -7.99 22.74 21.56
N TRP A 143 -7.34 23.88 21.77
CA TRP A 143 -6.86 24.74 20.69
C TRP A 143 -5.38 24.98 20.83
N LYS A 144 -4.64 24.84 19.72
CA LYS A 144 -3.25 25.27 19.56
C LYS A 144 -3.24 26.65 18.92
N ILE A 145 -2.52 27.59 19.52
CA ILE A 145 -2.45 28.99 19.08
C ILE A 145 -0.99 29.38 18.92
N ASP A 146 -0.58 29.74 17.71
CA ASP A 146 0.76 30.23 17.38
C ASP A 146 0.63 31.48 16.49
N GLY A 147 0.99 32.65 17.05
CA GLY A 147 0.70 33.93 16.40
C GLY A 147 -0.80 34.12 16.22
N ASP A 148 -1.24 34.36 14.97
CA ASP A 148 -2.66 34.52 14.61
C ASP A 148 -3.29 33.22 14.12
N CYS A 149 -2.50 32.14 14.04
CA CYS A 149 -2.99 30.81 13.70
C CYS A 149 -3.62 30.15 14.92
N VAL A 150 -4.90 29.76 14.81
CA VAL A 150 -5.67 29.03 15.81
C VAL A 150 -6.14 27.74 15.19
N VAL A 151 -5.76 26.58 15.79
CA VAL A 151 -6.15 25.25 15.31
C VAL A 151 -6.80 24.50 16.46
N GLU A 152 -8.03 24.02 16.27
CA GLU A 152 -8.66 23.10 17.22
C GLU A 152 -8.08 21.70 17.06
N LEU A 153 -7.60 21.12 18.17
CA LEU A 153 -7.05 19.78 18.21
C LEU A 153 -8.16 18.82 18.64
N PHE A 154 -8.42 17.77 17.86
CA PHE A 154 -9.50 16.82 18.12
C PHE A 154 -9.03 15.65 18.99
N GLU A 155 -8.48 15.99 20.15
CA GLU A 155 -8.04 15.01 21.13
C GLU A 155 -9.14 14.74 22.16
N THR A 156 -9.24 13.50 22.56
CA THR A 156 -10.22 13.05 23.57
C THR A 156 -9.60 12.83 24.94
N LYS A 157 -8.29 13.10 25.07
CA LYS A 157 -7.54 12.91 26.33
C LYS A 157 -6.64 14.11 26.58
N LEU A 158 -6.51 14.49 27.87
CA LEU A 158 -5.51 15.45 28.31
C LEU A 158 -4.11 14.85 28.24
N LYS A 159 -3.13 15.70 27.97
CA LYS A 159 -1.70 15.37 27.92
C LYS A 159 -0.91 16.16 28.95
N SER A 160 0.32 15.72 29.20
CA SER A 160 1.22 16.45 30.07
C SER A 160 1.64 17.80 29.48
N TYR A 161 2.11 18.72 30.34
CA TYR A 161 2.63 20.02 29.88
C TYR A 161 3.80 19.86 28.89
N ASP A 162 4.67 18.89 29.09
CA ASP A 162 5.79 18.62 28.22
C ASP A 162 5.34 18.09 26.85
N GLU A 163 4.32 17.26 26.81
CA GLU A 163 3.70 16.84 25.56
C GLU A 163 3.05 18.03 24.84
N TYR A 164 2.30 18.90 25.53
CA TYR A 164 1.74 20.12 24.94
C TYR A 164 2.81 21.11 24.46
N LYS A 165 3.90 21.25 25.19
CA LYS A 165 5.06 22.06 24.78
C LYS A 165 5.66 21.55 23.47
N ASN A 166 5.74 20.25 23.32
CA ASN A 166 6.27 19.60 22.11
C ASN A 166 5.44 19.89 20.86
N TYR A 167 4.14 20.23 20.97
CA TYR A 167 3.36 20.70 19.82
C TYR A 167 3.93 21.93 19.11
N PHE A 168 4.76 22.70 19.79
CA PHE A 168 5.39 23.89 19.24
C PHE A 168 6.87 23.68 18.90
N ASN A 169 7.49 22.64 19.44
CA ASN A 169 8.91 22.34 19.25
C ASN A 169 9.13 21.20 18.24
N MET A 170 8.15 20.38 18.06
CA MET A 170 8.12 19.37 16.99
C MET A 170 7.37 19.92 15.78
N LYS A 171 7.88 19.60 14.58
CA LYS A 171 7.06 19.40 13.42
C LYS A 171 5.88 18.54 13.88
N THR A 172 4.70 19.06 13.77
CA THR A 172 3.44 18.54 14.31
C THR A 172 3.33 17.02 14.20
N ASP A 173 3.44 16.30 15.32
CA ASP A 173 2.93 14.92 15.41
C ASP A 173 1.40 14.98 15.47
N THR A 174 0.77 15.17 14.34
CA THR A 174 -0.59 14.73 14.15
C THR A 174 -0.55 13.22 14.24
N ASN A 175 -1.39 12.62 15.07
CA ASN A 175 -1.52 11.17 15.17
C ASN A 175 -1.82 10.61 13.79
N ASN A 176 -0.80 10.09 13.12
CA ASN A 176 -0.97 9.38 11.86
C ASN A 176 -1.77 8.11 12.13
N ASN A 177 -3.09 8.18 11.97
CA ASN A 177 -3.99 7.05 12.20
C ASN A 177 -4.55 6.51 10.90
N LYS A 178 -3.76 5.67 10.24
CA LYS A 178 -4.09 5.05 8.95
C LYS A 178 -5.45 4.34 8.97
N ILE A 179 -5.75 3.59 10.03
CA ILE A 179 -7.00 2.79 10.12
C ILE A 179 -8.21 3.72 10.18
N GLU A 180 -8.16 4.77 10.96
CA GLU A 180 -9.25 5.73 11.10
C GLU A 180 -9.46 6.53 9.81
N VAL A 181 -8.37 6.98 9.19
CA VAL A 181 -8.43 7.69 7.90
C VAL A 181 -9.06 6.82 6.81
N LEU A 182 -8.66 5.56 6.69
CA LEU A 182 -9.23 4.64 5.69
C LEU A 182 -10.70 4.31 5.95
N LYS A 183 -11.10 4.18 7.21
CA LYS A 183 -12.51 4.03 7.60
C LYS A 183 -13.32 5.27 7.21
N ASN A 184 -12.82 6.45 7.56
CA ASN A 184 -13.46 7.72 7.25
C ASN A 184 -13.47 8.02 5.74
N ALA A 185 -12.49 7.56 4.98
CA ALA A 185 -12.48 7.64 3.51
C ALA A 185 -13.68 6.92 2.87
N THR A 186 -14.06 5.77 3.43
CA THR A 186 -15.24 5.02 2.97
C THR A 186 -16.54 5.79 3.23
N GLU A 187 -16.66 6.40 4.40
CA GLU A 187 -17.81 7.25 4.74
C GLU A 187 -17.86 8.50 3.86
N LEU A 188 -16.70 9.15 3.65
CA LEU A 188 -16.60 10.31 2.75
C LEU A 188 -17.05 9.95 1.33
N ASN A 189 -16.61 8.81 0.81
CA ASN A 189 -17.01 8.35 -0.52
C ASN A 189 -18.54 8.18 -0.63
N LYS A 190 -19.20 7.68 0.43
CA LYS A 190 -20.65 7.57 0.50
C LYS A 190 -21.34 8.94 0.53
N ARG A 191 -20.80 9.90 1.29
CA ARG A 191 -21.32 11.29 1.30
C ARG A 191 -21.25 11.93 -0.08
N LEU A 192 -20.10 11.79 -0.77
CA LEU A 192 -19.91 12.29 -2.13
C LEU A 192 -20.86 11.63 -3.14
N HIS A 193 -21.14 10.33 -2.97
CA HIS A 193 -22.14 9.63 -3.78
C HIS A 193 -23.54 10.25 -3.59
N ASN A 194 -23.94 10.47 -2.36
CA ASN A 194 -25.25 11.07 -2.03
C ASN A 194 -25.37 12.51 -2.54
N MET A 195 -24.26 13.23 -2.64
CA MET A 195 -24.19 14.56 -3.26
C MET A 195 -24.24 14.53 -4.79
N GLY A 196 -24.24 13.34 -5.42
CA GLY A 196 -24.27 13.17 -6.88
C GLY A 196 -22.91 13.36 -7.58
N ILE A 197 -21.81 13.43 -6.82
CA ILE A 197 -20.48 13.59 -7.41
C ILE A 197 -20.02 12.26 -8.02
N LYS A 198 -19.76 12.29 -9.34
CA LYS A 198 -19.34 11.11 -10.10
C LYS A 198 -18.03 10.54 -9.57
N GLU A 199 -17.90 9.22 -9.60
CA GLU A 199 -16.78 8.48 -9.00
C GLU A 199 -15.40 8.99 -9.43
N HIS A 200 -15.20 9.20 -10.73
CA HIS A 200 -13.93 9.68 -11.28
C HIS A 200 -13.54 11.12 -10.90
N LEU A 201 -14.51 11.92 -10.43
CA LEU A 201 -14.27 13.32 -10.01
C LEU A 201 -14.05 13.46 -8.51
N ARG A 202 -14.37 12.43 -7.69
CA ARG A 202 -14.31 12.51 -6.22
C ARG A 202 -12.91 12.80 -5.70
N CYS A 203 -11.89 12.12 -6.26
CA CYS A 203 -10.50 12.33 -5.85
C CYS A 203 -10.05 13.78 -6.09
N GLN A 204 -10.32 14.30 -7.28
CA GLN A 204 -10.01 15.67 -7.66
C GLN A 204 -10.73 16.65 -6.74
N PHE A 205 -12.03 16.45 -6.54
CA PHE A 205 -12.84 17.32 -5.69
C PHE A 205 -12.32 17.36 -4.25
N VAL A 206 -12.08 16.19 -3.62
CA VAL A 206 -11.54 16.12 -2.27
C VAL A 206 -10.15 16.72 -2.17
N GLY A 207 -9.29 16.46 -3.17
CA GLY A 207 -7.96 17.04 -3.23
C GLY A 207 -7.96 18.56 -3.23
N LEU A 208 -8.87 19.18 -4.00
CA LEU A 208 -9.04 20.64 -4.02
C LEU A 208 -9.55 21.18 -2.67
N LEU A 209 -10.51 20.48 -2.03
CA LEU A 209 -10.98 20.85 -0.69
C LEU A 209 -9.84 20.79 0.34
N MET A 210 -9.07 19.69 0.35
CA MET A 210 -7.93 19.53 1.25
C MET A 210 -6.87 20.60 1.03
N LEU A 211 -6.57 20.92 -0.23
CA LEU A 211 -5.59 21.97 -0.57
C LEU A 211 -6.07 23.34 -0.11
N ALA A 212 -7.34 23.67 -0.31
CA ALA A 212 -7.92 24.92 0.16
C ALA A 212 -7.92 24.99 1.70
N LEU A 213 -8.29 23.91 2.39
CA LEU A 213 -8.27 23.82 3.85
C LEU A 213 -6.85 23.92 4.41
N LYS A 214 -5.85 23.29 3.77
CA LYS A 214 -4.43 23.41 4.15
C LYS A 214 -3.93 24.84 4.06
N ASN A 215 -4.44 25.61 3.09
CA ASN A 215 -4.05 26.99 2.84
C ASN A 215 -4.97 28.03 3.54
N GLY A 216 -5.68 27.63 4.56
CA GLY A 216 -6.35 28.53 5.50
C GLY A 216 -7.83 28.79 5.21
N LEU A 217 -8.48 27.91 4.46
CA LEU A 217 -9.92 28.00 4.26
C LEU A 217 -10.69 27.80 5.58
N PHE A 218 -11.48 28.74 6.00
CA PHE A 218 -12.51 28.75 7.04
C PHE A 218 -12.12 28.50 8.49
N TYR A 219 -11.25 27.56 8.80
CA TYR A 219 -11.05 27.11 10.15
C TYR A 219 -9.87 27.80 10.80
N GLY A 220 -10.16 28.50 11.92
CA GLY A 220 -9.15 29.00 12.81
C GLY A 220 -8.72 30.44 12.55
N LYS A 221 -9.40 31.21 11.71
CA LYS A 221 -9.21 32.66 11.71
C LYS A 221 -10.10 33.30 12.77
N LEU A 222 -9.50 34.14 13.59
CA LEU A 222 -10.24 35.07 14.45
C LEU A 222 -10.49 36.38 13.62
N ASP A 223 -11.67 36.99 13.76
CA ASP A 223 -11.91 38.32 13.25
C ASP A 223 -11.02 39.37 13.97
N GLU A 224 -11.04 40.63 13.55
CA GLU A 224 -10.26 41.70 14.17
C GLU A 224 -10.59 41.87 15.66
N ASN A 225 -11.75 41.38 16.10
CA ASN A 225 -12.21 41.39 17.48
C ASN A 225 -11.88 40.07 18.22
N GLY A 226 -11.32 39.07 17.52
CA GLY A 226 -10.95 37.77 18.08
C GLY A 226 -12.13 36.82 18.25
N ASN A 227 -13.23 36.99 17.53
CA ASN A 227 -14.29 36.01 17.48
C ASN A 227 -13.97 34.96 16.44
N ILE A 228 -14.41 33.70 16.67
CA ILE A 228 -14.29 32.64 15.67
C ILE A 228 -15.19 33.00 14.49
N ILE A 229 -14.62 33.13 13.30
CA ILE A 229 -15.40 33.30 12.07
C ILE A 229 -16.09 31.97 11.76
N ASP A 230 -17.41 31.92 11.93
CA ASP A 230 -18.25 30.81 11.52
C ASP A 230 -18.45 30.87 10.00
N GLY A 231 -17.76 29.99 9.27
CA GLY A 231 -17.88 29.88 7.82
C GLY A 231 -19.27 29.39 7.34
N CYS A 232 -20.11 28.88 8.26
CA CYS A 232 -21.42 28.30 7.95
C CYS A 232 -22.51 29.32 7.59
N ASN A 233 -22.24 30.61 7.74
CA ASN A 233 -23.18 31.66 7.36
C ASN A 233 -23.10 32.07 5.88
N LEU A 234 -22.22 31.46 5.10
CA LEU A 234 -22.04 31.78 3.68
C LEU A 234 -22.80 30.75 2.82
N THR A 235 -23.40 31.19 1.70
CA THR A 235 -23.97 30.24 0.72
C THR A 235 -22.85 29.38 0.09
N THR A 236 -23.20 28.19 -0.41
CA THR A 236 -22.23 27.31 -1.09
C THR A 236 -21.46 28.02 -2.19
N GLY A 237 -22.17 28.84 -3.01
CA GLY A 237 -21.53 29.64 -4.05
C GLY A 237 -20.55 30.70 -3.52
N HIS A 238 -20.81 31.30 -2.36
CA HIS A 238 -19.86 32.21 -1.70
C HIS A 238 -18.65 31.50 -1.14
N ILE A 239 -18.82 30.29 -0.61
CA ILE A 239 -17.71 29.45 -0.10
C ILE A 239 -16.78 29.04 -1.24
N ILE A 240 -17.35 28.64 -2.37
CA ILE A 240 -16.59 28.28 -3.58
C ILE A 240 -15.92 29.52 -4.16
N GLY A 241 -16.65 30.59 -4.31
CA GLY A 241 -16.17 31.88 -4.80
C GLY A 241 -15.65 31.88 -6.23
N ASN A 242 -14.75 32.79 -6.52
CA ASN A 242 -14.09 32.94 -7.82
C ASN A 242 -12.63 33.38 -7.61
N LYS A 243 -11.86 33.51 -8.71
CA LYS A 243 -10.45 33.85 -8.70
C LYS A 243 -10.11 35.19 -8.00
N ASN A 244 -11.08 36.11 -7.87
CA ASN A 244 -10.88 37.41 -7.28
C ASN A 244 -11.41 37.48 -5.83
N SER A 245 -12.00 36.41 -5.33
CA SER A 245 -12.57 36.32 -3.98
C SER A 245 -11.55 35.81 -3.00
N GLU A 246 -11.01 36.66 -2.15
CA GLU A 246 -10.14 36.22 -1.05
C GLU A 246 -10.92 35.32 -0.07
N ASN A 247 -10.22 34.42 0.60
CA ASN A 247 -10.77 33.50 1.60
C ASN A 247 -11.87 32.52 1.11
N THR A 248 -11.98 32.32 -0.21
CA THR A 248 -12.83 31.29 -0.83
C THR A 248 -12.00 30.17 -1.40
N ILE A 249 -12.62 29.01 -1.70
CA ILE A 249 -11.89 27.87 -2.26
C ILE A 249 -11.12 28.27 -3.51
N ILE A 250 -11.80 28.86 -4.51
CA ILE A 250 -11.17 29.24 -5.79
C ILE A 250 -10.15 30.36 -5.62
N GLY A 251 -10.43 31.35 -4.78
CA GLY A 251 -9.49 32.44 -4.51
C GLY A 251 -8.20 31.95 -3.85
N ILE A 252 -8.32 31.11 -2.84
CA ILE A 252 -7.18 30.49 -2.15
C ILE A 252 -6.38 29.61 -3.12
N LEU A 253 -7.05 28.75 -3.89
CA LEU A 253 -6.39 27.91 -4.89
C LEU A 253 -5.68 28.76 -5.95
N ASN A 254 -6.35 29.81 -6.49
CA ASN A 254 -5.74 30.70 -7.46
C ASN A 254 -4.48 31.39 -6.91
N ASN A 255 -4.54 31.87 -5.67
CA ASN A 255 -3.41 32.51 -5.02
C ASN A 255 -2.26 31.53 -4.80
N PHE A 256 -2.58 30.34 -4.32
CA PHE A 256 -1.64 29.25 -4.12
C PHE A 256 -0.94 28.87 -5.45
N TYR A 257 -1.68 28.64 -6.52
CA TYR A 257 -1.11 28.27 -7.82
C TYR A 257 -0.27 29.39 -8.45
N LYS A 258 -0.67 30.66 -8.32
CA LYS A 258 0.13 31.78 -8.80
C LYS A 258 1.50 31.89 -8.12
N THR A 259 1.56 31.50 -6.86
CA THR A 259 2.80 31.64 -6.06
C THR A 259 3.69 30.41 -6.17
N THR A 260 3.12 29.20 -6.33
CA THR A 260 3.86 27.94 -6.17
C THR A 260 3.90 27.08 -7.43
N ALA A 261 2.92 27.14 -8.33
CA ALA A 261 2.78 26.23 -9.47
C ALA A 261 2.47 26.98 -10.77
N GLN A 262 3.40 27.76 -11.29
CA GLN A 262 3.21 28.64 -12.45
C GLN A 262 2.78 27.93 -13.76
N ASN A 263 2.97 26.60 -13.86
CA ASN A 263 2.66 25.82 -15.07
C ASN A 263 1.33 25.05 -14.99
N VAL A 264 0.55 25.22 -13.93
CA VAL A 264 -0.70 24.49 -13.72
C VAL A 264 -1.88 25.34 -14.19
N ASP A 265 -2.70 24.80 -15.10
CA ASP A 265 -3.96 25.41 -15.51
C ASP A 265 -5.02 25.20 -14.44
N ILE A 266 -5.18 26.22 -13.58
CA ILE A 266 -6.13 26.19 -12.45
C ILE A 266 -7.58 26.02 -12.92
N ASP A 267 -7.95 26.60 -14.07
CA ASP A 267 -9.32 26.53 -14.57
C ASP A 267 -9.68 25.08 -14.90
N LYS A 268 -8.76 24.40 -15.54
CA LYS A 268 -8.92 22.98 -15.88
C LYS A 268 -8.99 22.09 -14.63
N ILE A 269 -8.14 22.35 -13.63
CA ILE A 269 -8.11 21.54 -12.41
C ILE A 269 -9.31 21.82 -11.51
N SER A 270 -9.77 23.08 -11.42
CA SER A 270 -10.89 23.46 -10.56
C SER A 270 -12.27 23.37 -11.25
N GLU A 271 -12.35 22.89 -12.46
CA GLU A 271 -13.59 22.78 -13.26
C GLU A 271 -14.73 22.10 -12.48
N ILE A 272 -14.45 21.09 -11.69
CA ILE A 272 -15.44 20.40 -10.85
C ILE A 272 -16.17 21.36 -9.88
N MET A 273 -15.50 22.40 -9.37
CA MET A 273 -16.07 23.35 -8.43
C MET A 273 -17.15 24.23 -9.06
N TYR A 274 -17.10 24.40 -10.37
CA TYR A 274 -18.09 25.18 -11.14
C TYR A 274 -19.23 24.30 -11.69
N SER A 275 -19.21 22.98 -11.45
CA SER A 275 -20.28 22.10 -11.88
C SER A 275 -21.58 22.37 -11.14
N ASP A 276 -22.73 22.24 -11.84
CA ASP A 276 -24.07 22.41 -11.25
C ASP A 276 -24.28 21.51 -10.03
N VAL A 277 -23.68 20.30 -10.04
CA VAL A 277 -23.77 19.34 -8.95
C VAL A 277 -23.16 19.89 -7.66
N VAL A 278 -22.05 20.64 -7.76
CA VAL A 278 -21.37 21.22 -6.60
C VAL A 278 -21.99 22.57 -6.22
N GLN A 279 -22.25 23.43 -7.21
CA GLN A 279 -22.79 24.78 -6.97
C GLN A 279 -24.20 24.77 -6.34
N ASN A 280 -25.02 23.77 -6.68
CA ASN A 280 -26.38 23.64 -6.20
C ASN A 280 -26.52 22.83 -4.90
N GLN A 281 -25.42 22.46 -4.24
CA GLN A 281 -25.49 21.81 -2.93
C GLN A 281 -26.07 22.76 -1.89
N LYS A 282 -26.86 22.21 -0.95
CA LYS A 282 -27.29 22.97 0.22
C LYS A 282 -26.08 23.36 1.04
N THR A 283 -26.07 24.59 1.53
CA THR A 283 -24.94 25.17 2.28
C THR A 283 -24.58 24.30 3.50
N GLU A 284 -25.58 23.82 4.24
CA GLU A 284 -25.39 22.98 5.42
C GLU A 284 -24.66 21.67 5.04
N VAL A 285 -25.11 21.00 3.97
CA VAL A 285 -24.50 19.75 3.48
C VAL A 285 -23.05 19.97 3.04
N PHE A 286 -22.80 21.12 2.39
CA PHE A 286 -21.46 21.44 1.93
C PHE A 286 -20.51 21.80 3.10
N CYS A 287 -20.99 22.56 4.09
CA CYS A 287 -20.26 22.86 5.32
C CYS A 287 -19.95 21.59 6.13
N GLU A 288 -20.94 20.70 6.29
CA GLU A 288 -20.73 19.39 6.95
C GLU A 288 -19.67 18.55 6.24
N LEU A 289 -19.62 18.62 4.90
CA LEU A 289 -18.57 17.93 4.13
C LEU A 289 -17.19 18.53 4.42
N LEU A 290 -17.06 19.87 4.39
CA LEU A 290 -15.79 20.55 4.69
C LEU A 290 -15.32 20.23 6.11
N GLU A 291 -16.23 20.29 7.06
CA GLU A 291 -15.96 19.94 8.44
C GLU A 291 -15.50 18.47 8.57
N PHE A 292 -16.17 17.56 7.88
CA PHE A 292 -15.79 16.16 7.88
C PHE A 292 -14.40 15.94 7.30
N VAL A 293 -14.07 16.55 6.15
CA VAL A 293 -12.73 16.46 5.55
C VAL A 293 -11.67 17.01 6.50
N HIS A 294 -11.92 18.18 7.07
CA HIS A 294 -10.97 18.81 7.99
C HIS A 294 -10.78 17.99 9.29
N LYS A 295 -11.87 17.66 9.98
CA LYS A 295 -11.83 17.04 11.32
C LYS A 295 -11.57 15.54 11.31
N LYS A 296 -12.03 14.82 10.26
CA LYS A 296 -11.98 13.35 10.23
C LYS A 296 -10.91 12.78 9.29
N ILE A 297 -10.40 13.60 8.36
CA ILE A 297 -9.37 13.19 7.42
C ILE A 297 -8.07 13.94 7.74
N MET A 298 -8.03 15.25 7.53
CA MET A 298 -6.81 16.03 7.63
C MET A 298 -6.21 16.07 9.03
N ALA A 299 -7.05 16.06 10.08
CA ALA A 299 -6.58 16.03 11.48
C ALA A 299 -5.79 14.75 11.83
N HIS A 300 -5.92 13.69 11.02
CA HIS A 300 -5.25 12.41 11.21
C HIS A 300 -4.13 12.15 10.19
N ILE A 301 -3.78 13.15 9.39
CA ILE A 301 -2.74 13.06 8.36
C ILE A 301 -1.76 14.21 8.56
N ASN A 302 -0.53 13.90 9.02
CA ASN A 302 0.55 14.87 8.96
C ASN A 302 1.37 14.67 7.67
N ALA A 303 1.04 15.43 6.64
CA ALA A 303 1.70 15.38 5.34
C ALA A 303 3.18 15.87 5.36
N GLU A 304 3.68 16.36 6.48
CA GLU A 304 5.10 16.74 6.63
C GLU A 304 5.98 15.55 7.01
N THR A 305 5.37 14.43 7.45
CA THR A 305 6.06 13.19 7.81
C THR A 305 5.90 12.15 6.70
N ASN A 306 6.88 11.24 6.58
CA ASN A 306 6.81 10.12 5.62
C ASN A 306 5.57 9.25 5.87
N GLU A 307 5.26 8.96 7.13
CA GLU A 307 4.07 8.18 7.51
C GLU A 307 2.77 8.89 7.11
N GLY A 308 2.68 10.22 7.32
CA GLY A 308 1.52 11.01 6.92
C GLY A 308 1.33 11.06 5.41
N LEU A 309 2.40 11.18 4.64
CA LEU A 309 2.36 11.10 3.18
C LEU A 309 1.85 9.74 2.70
N ASP A 310 2.22 8.66 3.38
CA ASP A 310 1.73 7.31 3.08
C ASP A 310 0.24 7.14 3.36
N ILE A 311 -0.21 7.70 4.45
CA ILE A 311 -1.63 7.71 4.81
C ILE A 311 -2.42 8.49 3.77
N LEU A 312 -1.91 9.62 3.32
CA LEU A 312 -2.55 10.44 2.29
C LEU A 312 -2.64 9.69 0.95
N SER A 313 -1.57 9.02 0.54
CA SER A 313 -1.58 8.16 -0.65
C SER A 313 -2.60 7.04 -0.51
N SER A 314 -2.61 6.34 0.62
CA SER A 314 -3.57 5.27 0.91
C SER A 314 -5.01 5.75 0.96
N PHE A 315 -5.25 6.97 1.45
CA PHE A 315 -6.55 7.62 1.45
C PHE A 315 -7.09 7.80 0.03
N PHE A 316 -6.30 8.35 -0.88
CA PHE A 316 -6.72 8.52 -2.27
C PHE A 316 -6.96 7.20 -3.00
N LEU A 317 -6.20 6.15 -2.69
CA LEU A 317 -6.43 4.81 -3.25
C LEU A 317 -7.83 4.25 -2.94
N VAL A 318 -8.44 4.62 -1.81
CA VAL A 318 -9.83 4.20 -1.51
C VAL A 318 -10.81 4.71 -2.56
N PHE A 319 -10.67 5.96 -3.00
CA PHE A 319 -11.53 6.52 -4.04
C PHE A 319 -11.26 5.91 -5.40
N LEU A 320 -10.00 5.64 -5.72
CA LEU A 320 -9.59 5.04 -7.00
C LEU A 320 -10.13 3.62 -7.19
N LYS A 321 -10.33 2.86 -6.10
CA LYS A 321 -10.96 1.53 -6.16
C LYS A 321 -12.37 1.54 -6.77
N TYR A 322 -13.05 2.67 -6.73
CA TYR A 322 -14.41 2.82 -7.27
C TYR A 322 -14.40 3.33 -8.72
N VAL A 323 -13.36 4.06 -9.12
CA VAL A 323 -13.21 4.60 -10.49
C VAL A 323 -12.99 3.48 -11.52
N ASN A 324 -12.31 2.40 -11.12
CA ASN A 324 -11.82 1.35 -12.05
C ASN A 324 -12.79 0.23 -12.37
N ARG A 325 -14.06 0.33 -12.04
CA ARG A 325 -15.03 -0.72 -12.42
C ARG A 325 -15.31 -0.78 -13.92
N GLU A 326 -15.10 0.32 -14.62
CA GLU A 326 -15.35 0.44 -16.06
C GLU A 326 -14.10 0.14 -16.91
N ASP A 327 -12.88 0.40 -16.40
CA ASP A 327 -11.64 0.15 -17.14
C ASP A 327 -10.76 -0.90 -16.43
N LYS A 328 -10.95 -2.19 -16.83
CA LYS A 328 -10.22 -3.35 -16.29
C LYS A 328 -8.72 -3.35 -16.57
N ASN A 329 -8.19 -2.35 -17.28
CA ASN A 329 -6.82 -2.32 -17.76
C ASN A 329 -5.89 -1.43 -16.91
N GLN A 330 -6.40 -0.64 -15.96
CA GLN A 330 -5.58 0.20 -15.09
C GLN A 330 -5.36 -0.49 -13.73
N ALA A 331 -4.15 -0.92 -13.46
CA ALA A 331 -3.72 -1.46 -12.17
C ALA A 331 -2.91 -0.40 -11.42
N PHE A 332 -3.43 0.09 -10.29
CA PHE A 332 -2.68 1.02 -9.44
C PHE A 332 -1.58 0.28 -8.67
N THR A 333 -0.39 0.84 -8.71
CA THR A 333 0.75 0.31 -7.96
C THR A 333 0.53 0.50 -6.45
N PRO A 334 0.66 -0.55 -5.62
CA PRO A 334 0.63 -0.39 -4.17
C PRO A 334 1.77 0.50 -3.66
N ASP A 335 1.49 1.36 -2.67
CA ASP A 335 2.45 2.35 -2.16
C ASP A 335 3.76 1.72 -1.66
N HIS A 336 3.68 0.61 -0.93
CA HIS A 336 4.85 -0.09 -0.41
C HIS A 336 5.77 -0.60 -1.54
N ILE A 337 5.19 -1.08 -2.64
CA ILE A 337 5.95 -1.51 -3.82
C ILE A 337 6.53 -0.32 -4.58
N ALA A 338 5.80 0.79 -4.69
CA ALA A 338 6.33 2.00 -5.30
C ALA A 338 7.57 2.52 -4.55
N LYS A 339 7.55 2.48 -3.22
CA LYS A 339 8.70 2.84 -2.37
C LYS A 339 9.85 1.87 -2.56
N PHE A 340 9.58 0.56 -2.51
CA PHE A 340 10.60 -0.45 -2.78
C PHE A 340 11.27 -0.21 -4.13
N MET A 341 10.49 0.01 -5.20
CA MET A 341 11.03 0.27 -6.53
C MET A 341 11.86 1.57 -6.60
N ALA A 342 11.44 2.61 -5.91
CA ALA A 342 12.21 3.86 -5.83
C ALA A 342 13.54 3.68 -5.09
N LYS A 343 13.58 2.88 -4.01
CA LYS A 343 14.80 2.49 -3.30
C LYS A 343 15.74 1.67 -4.20
N VAL A 344 15.20 0.64 -4.88
CA VAL A 344 15.94 -0.16 -5.86
C VAL A 344 16.48 0.70 -7.00
N GLY A 345 15.72 1.70 -7.44
CA GLY A 345 16.13 2.69 -8.42
C GLY A 345 17.28 3.58 -7.94
N GLY A 346 17.52 3.65 -6.63
CA GLY A 346 18.54 4.50 -6.02
C GLY A 346 18.13 5.98 -5.97
N VAL A 347 16.81 6.24 -5.83
CA VAL A 347 16.30 7.61 -5.70
C VAL A 347 16.92 8.31 -4.50
N ASN A 348 17.41 9.52 -4.71
CA ASN A 348 18.01 10.39 -3.68
C ASN A 348 17.79 11.86 -4.04
N LYS A 349 18.27 12.79 -3.20
CA LYS A 349 18.08 14.23 -3.37
C LYS A 349 18.64 14.84 -4.68
N ASN A 350 19.54 14.14 -5.37
CA ASN A 350 20.12 14.57 -6.65
C ASN A 350 19.46 13.90 -7.87
N SER A 351 18.47 13.05 -7.66
CA SER A 351 17.83 12.30 -8.73
C SER A 351 16.92 13.18 -9.58
N VAL A 352 16.97 12.98 -10.89
CA VAL A 352 15.94 13.41 -11.83
C VAL A 352 15.06 12.21 -12.11
N VAL A 353 13.84 12.23 -11.61
CA VAL A 353 12.91 11.09 -11.67
C VAL A 353 11.87 11.31 -12.76
N LEU A 354 11.60 10.28 -13.54
CA LEU A 354 10.55 10.27 -14.57
C LEU A 354 9.65 9.06 -14.40
N ASP A 355 8.34 9.30 -14.43
CA ASP A 355 7.32 8.26 -14.67
C ASP A 355 6.56 8.61 -15.97
N PRO A 356 6.84 7.91 -17.09
CA PRO A 356 6.22 8.22 -18.39
C PRO A 356 4.77 7.73 -18.51
N THR A 357 4.23 7.03 -17.51
CA THR A 357 2.87 6.48 -17.43
C THR A 357 2.34 6.61 -16.02
N CYS A 358 2.36 7.85 -15.47
CA CYS A 358 2.37 8.06 -14.03
C CYS A 358 1.05 7.72 -13.31
N GLY A 359 -0.04 7.52 -14.05
CA GLY A 359 -1.33 7.23 -13.43
C GLY A 359 -1.69 8.30 -12.39
N SER A 360 -2.04 7.89 -11.18
CA SER A 360 -2.33 8.79 -10.06
C SER A 360 -1.11 9.48 -9.44
N GLY A 361 0.09 9.20 -9.92
CA GLY A 361 1.34 9.77 -9.39
C GLY A 361 1.98 8.98 -8.24
N THR A 362 1.60 7.74 -8.00
CA THR A 362 2.10 6.94 -6.87
C THR A 362 3.63 6.82 -6.86
N PHE A 363 4.27 6.55 -7.99
CA PHE A 363 5.73 6.53 -8.08
C PHE A 363 6.36 7.89 -7.87
N LEU A 364 5.73 8.96 -8.37
CA LEU A 364 6.23 10.33 -8.20
C LEU A 364 6.24 10.71 -6.72
N ILE A 365 5.17 10.37 -5.99
CA ILE A 365 5.04 10.61 -4.55
C ILE A 365 6.06 9.77 -3.76
N ALA A 366 6.21 8.48 -4.09
CA ALA A 366 7.19 7.61 -3.44
C ALA A 366 8.62 8.15 -3.63
N ALA A 367 8.97 8.55 -4.85
CA ALA A 367 10.26 9.15 -5.16
C ALA A 367 10.47 10.50 -4.44
N LEU A 368 9.44 11.35 -4.42
CA LEU A 368 9.47 12.64 -3.71
C LEU A 368 9.78 12.43 -2.23
N ASN A 369 9.06 11.51 -1.56
CA ASN A 369 9.24 11.25 -0.14
C ASN A 369 10.65 10.75 0.19
N ILE A 370 11.17 9.80 -0.59
CA ILE A 370 12.53 9.27 -0.41
C ILE A 370 13.58 10.38 -0.64
N ALA A 371 13.42 11.16 -1.70
CA ALA A 371 14.39 12.22 -2.00
C ALA A 371 14.35 13.34 -0.94
N LEU A 372 13.16 13.75 -0.48
CA LEU A 372 13.00 14.79 0.55
C LEU A 372 13.52 14.37 1.92
N SER A 373 13.44 13.07 2.27
CA SER A 373 13.95 12.57 3.56
C SER A 373 15.46 12.73 3.72
N ASN A 374 16.18 12.90 2.61
CA ASN A 374 17.63 13.08 2.55
C ASN A 374 18.07 14.56 2.38
N CYS A 375 17.12 15.51 2.37
CA CYS A 375 17.43 16.93 2.22
C CYS A 375 17.75 17.59 3.55
N GLU A 376 18.80 18.38 3.58
CA GLU A 376 19.28 19.13 4.75
C GLU A 376 18.93 20.63 4.66
N SER A 377 18.63 21.14 3.46
CA SER A 377 18.29 22.55 3.22
C SER A 377 16.99 22.71 2.41
N GLU A 378 16.39 23.91 2.49
CA GLU A 378 15.22 24.24 1.68
C GLU A 378 15.55 24.34 0.18
N GLU A 379 16.77 24.73 -0.17
CA GLU A 379 17.25 24.76 -1.55
C GLU A 379 17.29 23.34 -2.16
N GLU A 380 17.77 22.36 -1.40
CA GLU A 380 17.74 20.94 -1.81
C GLU A 380 16.29 20.43 -1.95
N ARG A 381 15.39 20.80 -1.05
CA ARG A 381 13.95 20.44 -1.13
C ARG A 381 13.31 21.00 -2.41
N ILE A 382 13.57 22.26 -2.73
CA ILE A 382 13.09 22.91 -3.96
C ILE A 382 13.69 22.21 -5.19
N HIS A 383 14.96 21.86 -5.14
CA HIS A 383 15.63 21.12 -6.22
C HIS A 383 14.94 19.78 -6.48
N VAL A 384 14.68 18.99 -5.44
CA VAL A 384 13.95 17.71 -5.54
C VAL A 384 12.58 17.91 -6.17
N LYS A 385 11.79 18.86 -5.65
CA LYS A 385 10.42 19.13 -6.14
C LYS A 385 10.40 19.50 -7.62
N LYS A 386 11.43 20.16 -8.14
CA LYS A 386 11.55 20.56 -9.55
C LYS A 386 12.01 19.44 -10.49
N ASN A 387 12.58 18.35 -9.97
CA ASN A 387 13.20 17.28 -10.75
C ASN A 387 12.41 15.95 -10.73
N ILE A 388 11.11 16.00 -10.44
CA ILE A 388 10.22 14.85 -10.52
C ILE A 388 9.18 15.10 -11.60
N TYR A 389 9.20 14.27 -12.64
CA TYR A 389 8.40 14.42 -13.86
C TYR A 389 7.45 13.25 -14.06
N GLY A 390 6.23 13.53 -14.50
CA GLY A 390 5.22 12.54 -14.85
C GLY A 390 4.59 12.81 -16.22
N VAL A 391 4.10 11.77 -16.90
CA VAL A 391 3.28 11.91 -18.10
C VAL A 391 2.04 11.03 -17.93
N GLU A 392 0.84 11.58 -18.21
CA GLU A 392 -0.42 10.86 -18.12
C GLU A 392 -1.33 11.21 -19.30
N VAL A 393 -1.89 10.18 -19.93
CA VAL A 393 -2.69 10.30 -21.15
C VAL A 393 -4.18 10.50 -20.88
N ASP A 394 -4.69 9.94 -19.78
CA ASP A 394 -6.08 10.13 -19.37
C ASP A 394 -6.26 11.47 -18.67
N GLU A 395 -7.19 12.29 -19.12
CA GLU A 395 -7.39 13.64 -18.59
C GLU A 395 -7.82 13.65 -17.12
N ASN A 396 -8.68 12.72 -16.70
CA ASN A 396 -9.17 12.66 -15.32
C ASN A 396 -8.06 12.18 -14.37
N VAL A 397 -7.28 11.19 -14.82
CA VAL A 397 -6.14 10.66 -14.07
C VAL A 397 -5.00 11.68 -14.01
N TYR A 398 -4.76 12.45 -15.08
CA TYR A 398 -3.85 13.58 -15.08
C TYR A 398 -4.22 14.65 -14.04
N LYS A 399 -5.53 15.05 -14.00
CA LYS A 399 -6.03 16.01 -13.00
C LYS A 399 -5.81 15.49 -11.58
N LEU A 400 -6.01 14.18 -11.37
CA LEU A 400 -5.75 13.53 -10.09
C LEU A 400 -4.25 13.54 -9.74
N ALA A 401 -3.37 13.08 -10.65
CA ALA A 401 -1.93 13.07 -10.44
C ALA A 401 -1.39 14.46 -10.11
N THR A 402 -1.85 15.48 -10.83
CA THR A 402 -1.49 16.86 -10.58
C THR A 402 -1.94 17.32 -9.19
N SER A 403 -3.19 17.04 -8.80
CA SER A 403 -3.70 17.37 -7.47
C SER A 403 -2.92 16.67 -6.36
N ASN A 404 -2.60 15.39 -6.54
CA ASN A 404 -1.78 14.62 -5.61
C ASN A 404 -0.38 15.24 -5.47
N MET A 405 0.28 15.54 -6.57
CA MET A 405 1.61 16.16 -6.53
C MET A 405 1.58 17.51 -5.82
N LEU A 406 0.59 18.35 -6.07
CA LEU A 406 0.45 19.65 -5.43
C LEU A 406 0.25 19.55 -3.91
N ILE A 407 -0.51 18.57 -3.44
CA ILE A 407 -0.73 18.33 -2.01
C ILE A 407 0.56 17.86 -1.32
N HIS A 408 1.29 16.93 -1.96
CA HIS A 408 2.47 16.31 -1.38
C HIS A 408 3.75 17.17 -1.52
N SER A 409 3.85 17.99 -2.56
CA SER A 409 5.05 18.75 -2.89
C SER A 409 4.99 20.24 -2.57
N ASP A 410 4.05 20.68 -1.74
CA ASP A 410 3.82 22.10 -1.41
C ASP A 410 3.71 22.99 -2.66
N GLY A 411 2.96 22.50 -3.66
CA GLY A 411 2.59 23.29 -4.83
C GLY A 411 3.41 23.07 -6.10
N TYR A 412 4.40 22.18 -6.08
CA TYR A 412 5.10 21.83 -7.31
C TYR A 412 4.45 20.66 -8.04
N SER A 413 4.25 20.78 -9.36
CA SER A 413 3.82 19.69 -10.22
C SER A 413 4.48 19.82 -11.59
N ASN A 414 5.18 18.75 -12.01
CA ASN A 414 5.72 18.61 -13.35
C ASN A 414 5.07 17.41 -14.06
N VAL A 415 3.76 17.25 -13.88
CA VAL A 415 2.98 16.25 -14.59
C VAL A 415 2.50 16.84 -15.91
N GLU A 416 2.81 16.15 -17.00
CA GLU A 416 2.45 16.54 -18.37
C GLU A 416 1.23 15.75 -18.84
N TYR A 417 0.26 16.42 -19.43
CA TYR A 417 -0.88 15.78 -20.10
C TYR A 417 -0.50 15.31 -21.49
N GLY A 418 -0.83 14.07 -21.82
CA GLY A 418 -0.64 13.49 -23.14
C GLY A 418 0.02 12.11 -23.12
N SER A 419 0.22 11.54 -24.32
CA SER A 419 0.89 10.26 -24.47
C SER A 419 2.41 10.41 -24.28
N CYS A 420 3.05 9.39 -23.67
CA CYS A 420 4.50 9.30 -23.63
C CYS A 420 5.14 9.11 -25.03
N PHE A 421 4.32 8.82 -26.07
CA PHE A 421 4.73 8.73 -27.47
C PHE A 421 4.22 9.90 -28.32
N GLU A 422 3.74 10.97 -27.70
CA GLU A 422 3.12 12.08 -28.40
C GLU A 422 4.06 12.79 -29.34
N LYS A 423 3.58 13.02 -30.58
CA LYS A 423 4.23 13.87 -31.60
C LYS A 423 3.21 14.86 -32.11
N LYS A 424 3.56 16.14 -32.13
CA LYS A 424 2.70 17.22 -32.69
C LYS A 424 3.32 17.77 -33.95
N TYR A 425 2.48 17.95 -34.97
CA TYR A 425 2.86 18.48 -36.26
C TYR A 425 2.02 19.71 -36.59
N ILE A 426 2.64 20.68 -37.25
CA ILE A 426 1.95 21.80 -37.90
C ILE A 426 1.94 21.55 -39.40
N LYS A 427 0.80 21.72 -40.03
CA LYS A 427 0.64 21.66 -41.50
C LYS A 427 0.86 23.03 -42.10
N HIS A 428 1.80 23.15 -43.03
CA HIS A 428 1.98 24.30 -43.90
C HIS A 428 1.76 23.84 -45.37
N GLY A 429 0.51 23.91 -45.81
CA GLY A 429 0.13 23.40 -47.16
C GLY A 429 0.22 21.86 -47.18
N GLN A 430 1.10 21.32 -48.06
CA GLN A 430 1.36 19.88 -48.13
C GLN A 430 2.50 19.40 -47.21
N ASP A 431 3.22 20.33 -46.61
CA ASP A 431 4.34 20.01 -45.71
C ASP A 431 3.88 19.89 -44.27
N GLU A 432 4.32 18.80 -43.59
CA GLU A 432 4.10 18.61 -42.16
C GLU A 432 5.43 18.85 -41.42
N LYS A 433 5.47 19.84 -40.52
CA LYS A 433 6.63 20.10 -39.69
C LYS A 433 6.41 19.60 -38.25
N LEU A 434 7.30 18.72 -37.75
CA LEU A 434 7.32 18.27 -36.37
C LEU A 434 7.65 19.46 -35.46
N ILE A 435 6.76 19.76 -34.50
CA ILE A 435 6.95 20.85 -33.51
C ILE A 435 7.14 20.36 -32.10
N PHE A 436 6.75 19.12 -31.79
CA PHE A 436 6.92 18.49 -30.50
C PHE A 436 7.11 17.00 -30.64
N ASP A 437 8.08 16.45 -29.89
CA ASP A 437 8.33 15.01 -29.77
C ASP A 437 8.58 14.68 -28.29
N ARG A 438 7.73 13.86 -27.71
CA ARG A 438 7.84 13.47 -26.31
C ARG A 438 9.13 12.68 -26.02
N MET A 439 9.62 11.89 -26.96
CA MET A 439 10.88 11.17 -26.80
C MET A 439 12.07 12.14 -26.72
N ALA A 440 12.06 13.22 -27.53
CA ALA A 440 13.05 14.28 -27.43
C ALA A 440 12.95 15.04 -26.10
N TRP A 441 11.74 15.28 -25.59
CA TRP A 441 11.49 15.89 -24.29
C TRP A 441 12.04 15.00 -23.14
N ILE A 442 11.81 13.68 -23.18
CA ILE A 442 12.37 12.73 -22.20
C ILE A 442 13.91 12.81 -22.21
N LYS A 443 14.52 12.80 -23.39
CA LYS A 443 15.97 12.91 -23.54
C LYS A 443 16.52 14.21 -22.94
N ASP A 444 15.81 15.33 -23.14
CA ASP A 444 16.19 16.65 -22.62
C ASP A 444 16.17 16.69 -21.08
N LYS A 445 15.20 16.04 -20.44
CA LYS A 445 15.12 15.96 -18.98
C LYS A 445 16.24 15.16 -18.34
N LYS A 446 16.94 14.30 -19.09
CA LYS A 446 18.07 13.47 -18.63
C LYS A 446 17.74 12.70 -17.34
N PRO A 447 16.64 11.90 -17.31
CA PRO A 447 16.25 11.21 -16.09
C PRO A 447 17.35 10.26 -15.62
N THR A 448 17.70 10.36 -14.34
CA THR A 448 18.63 9.43 -13.69
C THR A 448 17.93 8.18 -13.18
N VAL A 449 16.64 8.30 -12.85
CA VAL A 449 15.81 7.18 -12.43
C VAL A 449 14.46 7.26 -13.16
N ILE A 450 14.05 6.14 -13.77
CA ILE A 450 12.75 5.98 -14.38
C ILE A 450 11.98 4.92 -13.59
N LEU A 451 10.80 5.26 -13.11
CA LEU A 451 9.88 4.34 -12.43
C LEU A 451 8.65 4.21 -13.29
N MET A 452 8.18 2.98 -13.56
CA MET A 452 7.12 2.81 -14.55
C MET A 452 6.25 1.59 -14.25
N ASN A 453 4.94 1.74 -14.46
CA ASN A 453 3.96 0.66 -14.53
C ASN A 453 3.09 0.90 -15.77
N PRO A 454 3.56 0.51 -16.97
CA PRO A 454 2.88 0.83 -18.21
C PRO A 454 1.59 -0.01 -18.38
N PRO A 455 0.64 0.41 -19.22
CA PRO A 455 -0.55 -0.37 -19.50
C PRO A 455 -0.19 -1.71 -20.19
N TYR A 456 -0.69 -2.84 -19.64
CA TYR A 456 -0.36 -4.20 -20.13
C TYR A 456 -1.15 -4.62 -21.37
N ASN A 457 -2.23 -3.92 -21.67
CA ASN A 457 -3.11 -4.13 -22.81
C ASN A 457 -3.40 -2.80 -23.51
N ALA A 458 -2.37 -1.99 -23.73
CA ALA A 458 -2.52 -0.75 -24.46
C ALA A 458 -3.15 -1.01 -25.83
N SER A 459 -4.08 -0.15 -26.23
CA SER A 459 -4.67 -0.18 -27.56
C SER A 459 -3.68 0.38 -28.60
N LYS A 460 -3.90 0.06 -29.88
CA LYS A 460 -3.10 0.62 -30.98
C LYS A 460 -3.10 2.15 -30.97
N ALA A 461 -4.19 2.77 -30.59
CA ALA A 461 -4.31 4.22 -30.48
C ALA A 461 -3.43 4.80 -29.36
N GLN A 462 -3.38 4.15 -28.19
CA GLN A 462 -2.57 4.58 -27.05
C GLN A 462 -1.06 4.49 -27.31
N VAL A 463 -0.62 3.57 -28.19
CA VAL A 463 0.77 3.42 -28.59
C VAL A 463 1.10 4.08 -29.93
N SER A 464 0.17 4.87 -30.47
CA SER A 464 0.38 5.64 -31.70
C SER A 464 1.58 6.57 -31.52
N GLY A 465 2.49 6.59 -32.52
CA GLY A 465 3.76 7.34 -32.43
C GLY A 465 4.95 6.52 -31.94
N SER A 466 4.74 5.32 -31.35
CA SER A 466 5.82 4.40 -31.02
C SER A 466 6.28 3.53 -32.19
N ASN A 467 7.53 3.05 -32.16
CA ASN A 467 8.05 2.13 -33.17
C ASN A 467 7.45 0.73 -33.05
N PHE A 468 6.92 0.35 -31.90
CA PHE A 468 6.31 -0.96 -31.71
C PHE A 468 4.82 -1.01 -32.08
N SER A 469 4.18 0.12 -32.39
CA SER A 469 2.80 0.18 -32.90
C SER A 469 2.58 -0.67 -34.16
N LYS A 470 3.64 -0.92 -34.93
CA LYS A 470 3.64 -1.78 -36.11
C LYS A 470 3.33 -3.26 -35.83
N TYR A 471 3.55 -3.73 -34.60
CA TYR A 471 3.24 -5.11 -34.21
C TYR A 471 1.77 -5.35 -33.90
N TYR A 472 0.96 -4.28 -33.83
CA TYR A 472 -0.49 -4.38 -33.64
C TYR A 472 -1.16 -4.67 -34.99
N SER A 473 -1.88 -5.80 -35.06
CA SER A 473 -2.78 -6.07 -36.20
C SER A 473 -4.03 -5.19 -36.10
N GLU A 474 -4.76 -4.99 -37.17
CA GLU A 474 -6.03 -4.26 -37.15
C GLU A 474 -7.10 -4.91 -36.26
N LYS A 475 -6.96 -6.22 -36.01
CA LYS A 475 -7.87 -7.01 -35.16
C LYS A 475 -7.31 -7.28 -33.76
N ALA A 476 -6.11 -6.75 -33.41
CA ALA A 476 -5.50 -7.00 -32.11
C ALA A 476 -6.26 -6.24 -31.02
N VAL A 477 -6.95 -6.98 -30.17
CA VAL A 477 -7.64 -6.46 -28.99
C VAL A 477 -6.68 -6.32 -27.81
N THR A 478 -5.49 -6.95 -27.87
CA THR A 478 -4.51 -6.98 -26.78
C THR A 478 -3.13 -6.61 -27.28
N ASP A 479 -2.32 -5.97 -26.42
CA ASP A 479 -0.92 -5.66 -26.68
C ASP A 479 -0.11 -6.94 -26.92
N PRO A 480 0.51 -7.12 -28.13
CA PRO A 480 1.33 -8.28 -28.44
C PRO A 480 2.63 -8.34 -27.66
N LEU A 481 3.09 -7.22 -27.10
CA LEU A 481 4.30 -7.08 -26.29
C LEU A 481 4.03 -6.99 -24.79
N LYS A 482 2.75 -6.94 -24.37
CA LYS A 482 2.36 -6.92 -22.95
C LYS A 482 3.03 -5.82 -22.10
N GLY A 483 3.31 -4.66 -22.71
CA GLY A 483 3.95 -3.52 -22.05
C GLY A 483 5.48 -3.45 -22.17
N ILE A 484 6.19 -4.54 -22.55
CA ILE A 484 7.67 -4.49 -22.65
C ILE A 484 8.15 -3.55 -23.77
N GLY A 485 7.31 -3.25 -24.77
CA GLY A 485 7.61 -2.27 -25.80
C GLY A 485 7.82 -0.86 -25.27
N PHE A 486 7.13 -0.49 -24.19
CA PHE A 486 7.36 0.79 -23.49
C PHE A 486 8.78 0.89 -22.94
N VAL A 487 9.31 -0.22 -22.39
CA VAL A 487 10.69 -0.27 -21.85
C VAL A 487 11.68 0.05 -22.95
N GLU A 488 11.57 -0.60 -24.11
CA GLU A 488 12.48 -0.38 -25.25
C GLU A 488 12.52 1.09 -25.68
N GLU A 489 11.34 1.70 -25.90
CA GLU A 489 11.24 3.08 -26.40
C GLU A 489 11.73 4.09 -25.36
N ILE A 490 11.28 3.98 -24.11
CA ILE A 490 11.62 4.92 -23.05
C ILE A 490 13.09 4.81 -22.69
N ALA A 491 13.63 3.59 -22.57
CA ALA A 491 15.04 3.37 -22.30
C ALA A 491 15.95 3.95 -23.39
N ASN A 492 15.61 3.74 -24.67
CA ASN A 492 16.35 4.32 -25.79
C ASN A 492 16.26 5.86 -25.81
N ALA A 493 15.12 6.44 -25.47
CA ALA A 493 14.94 7.89 -25.40
C ALA A 493 15.77 8.51 -24.28
N ALA A 494 15.75 7.93 -23.08
CA ALA A 494 16.52 8.40 -21.92
C ALA A 494 18.03 8.23 -22.12
N GLY A 495 18.44 7.12 -22.69
CA GLY A 495 19.83 6.82 -23.06
C GLY A 495 20.75 6.48 -21.90
N THR A 496 20.51 6.99 -20.69
CA THR A 496 21.31 6.74 -19.47
C THR A 496 20.42 6.72 -18.25
N GLY A 497 20.93 6.23 -17.12
CA GLY A 497 20.22 6.16 -15.85
C GLY A 497 19.80 4.72 -15.50
N LYS A 498 18.87 4.58 -14.56
CA LYS A 498 18.30 3.32 -14.14
C LYS A 498 16.80 3.32 -14.39
N LEU A 499 16.28 2.25 -14.97
CA LEU A 499 14.85 2.05 -15.21
C LEU A 499 14.36 0.88 -14.38
N VAL A 500 13.31 1.11 -13.58
CA VAL A 500 12.65 0.10 -12.73
C VAL A 500 11.19 0.03 -13.17
N VAL A 501 10.74 -1.13 -13.60
CA VAL A 501 9.43 -1.29 -14.23
C VAL A 501 8.68 -2.51 -13.69
N LEU A 502 7.37 -2.36 -13.45
CA LEU A 502 6.45 -3.48 -13.28
C LEU A 502 5.92 -3.92 -14.63
N LEU A 503 6.00 -5.22 -14.90
CA LEU A 503 5.50 -5.83 -16.14
C LEU A 503 4.81 -7.16 -15.82
N PRO A 504 3.86 -7.61 -16.65
CA PRO A 504 3.37 -8.98 -16.56
C PRO A 504 4.50 -9.98 -16.62
N GLN A 505 4.43 -11.02 -15.78
CA GLN A 505 5.44 -12.10 -15.76
C GLN A 505 5.65 -12.72 -17.14
N GLN A 506 4.66 -12.64 -18.01
CA GLN A 506 4.78 -13.04 -19.42
C GLN A 506 5.91 -12.34 -20.19
N CYS A 507 6.28 -11.11 -19.83
CA CYS A 507 7.41 -10.40 -20.41
C CYS A 507 8.76 -11.04 -20.04
N ALA A 508 8.83 -11.61 -18.83
CA ALA A 508 10.03 -12.31 -18.35
C ALA A 508 10.20 -13.72 -18.95
N ILE A 509 9.09 -14.48 -18.99
CA ILE A 509 9.11 -15.91 -19.32
C ILE A 509 8.56 -16.23 -20.73
N GLY A 510 7.99 -15.24 -21.43
CA GLY A 510 7.40 -15.42 -22.75
C GLY A 510 8.45 -15.80 -23.81
N ASN A 511 8.07 -16.73 -24.67
CA ASN A 511 8.90 -17.25 -25.75
C ASN A 511 8.31 -16.95 -27.15
N THR A 512 7.34 -16.06 -27.26
CA THR A 512 6.86 -15.60 -28.56
C THR A 512 7.94 -14.78 -29.26
N GLU A 513 8.01 -14.87 -30.58
CA GLU A 513 9.02 -14.18 -31.38
C GLU A 513 9.06 -12.68 -31.10
N ASN A 514 7.91 -12.03 -30.96
CA ASN A 514 7.82 -10.60 -30.67
C ASN A 514 8.46 -10.23 -29.33
N ILE A 515 8.21 -11.03 -28.28
CA ILE A 515 8.79 -10.79 -26.94
C ILE A 515 10.30 -11.04 -26.96
N LEU A 516 10.74 -12.16 -27.56
CA LEU A 516 12.17 -12.50 -27.66
C LEU A 516 12.95 -11.43 -28.44
N ASN A 517 12.45 -10.99 -29.58
CA ASN A 517 13.06 -9.93 -30.37
C ASN A 517 13.11 -8.59 -29.62
N CYS A 518 12.07 -8.27 -28.83
CA CYS A 518 12.07 -7.07 -27.98
C CYS A 518 13.14 -7.18 -26.87
N LYS A 519 13.20 -8.33 -26.17
CA LYS A 519 14.24 -8.63 -25.16
C LYS A 519 15.64 -8.51 -25.74
N GLU A 520 15.88 -9.05 -26.94
CA GLU A 520 17.16 -8.95 -27.64
C GLU A 520 17.56 -7.50 -27.90
N ARG A 521 16.64 -6.68 -28.45
CA ARG A 521 16.92 -5.26 -28.73
C ARG A 521 17.19 -4.46 -27.47
N ILE A 522 16.45 -4.72 -26.38
CA ILE A 522 16.70 -4.10 -25.08
C ILE A 522 18.12 -4.44 -24.60
N LEU A 523 18.50 -5.73 -24.57
CA LEU A 523 19.81 -6.17 -24.11
C LEU A 523 20.98 -5.71 -24.98
N LYS A 524 20.72 -5.41 -26.25
CA LYS A 524 21.72 -4.84 -27.15
C LYS A 524 22.17 -3.43 -26.73
N ASN A 525 21.28 -2.66 -26.10
CA ASN A 525 21.50 -1.27 -25.74
C ASN A 525 21.62 -1.03 -24.22
N HIS A 526 21.00 -1.91 -23.41
CA HIS A 526 20.85 -1.73 -21.96
C HIS A 526 21.14 -3.04 -21.22
N THR A 527 21.53 -2.93 -19.95
CA THR A 527 21.85 -4.08 -19.11
C THR A 527 20.66 -4.45 -18.22
N LEU A 528 20.24 -5.71 -18.26
CA LEU A 528 19.31 -6.26 -17.26
C LEU A 528 20.08 -6.48 -15.96
N ASP A 529 19.79 -5.67 -14.95
CA ASP A 529 20.48 -5.70 -13.65
C ASP A 529 19.82 -6.64 -12.66
N ALA A 530 18.48 -6.59 -12.56
CA ALA A 530 17.72 -7.47 -11.66
C ALA A 530 16.31 -7.74 -12.18
N VAL A 531 15.73 -8.88 -11.71
CA VAL A 531 14.31 -9.18 -11.85
C VAL A 531 13.78 -9.74 -10.54
N PHE A 532 12.68 -9.16 -10.05
CA PHE A 532 11.99 -9.62 -8.84
C PHE A 532 10.62 -10.18 -9.23
N THR A 533 10.34 -11.42 -8.85
CA THR A 533 9.00 -11.98 -8.98
C THR A 533 8.15 -11.47 -7.84
N MET A 534 7.04 -10.82 -8.15
CA MET A 534 6.19 -10.12 -7.18
C MET A 534 5.00 -11.00 -6.72
N PRO A 535 4.28 -10.62 -5.64
CA PRO A 535 3.09 -11.33 -5.18
C PRO A 535 2.05 -11.54 -6.29
N ASN A 536 1.45 -12.73 -6.34
CA ASN A 536 0.50 -13.09 -7.41
C ASN A 536 -0.77 -12.23 -7.41
N ASP A 537 -1.12 -11.67 -6.27
CA ASP A 537 -2.31 -10.88 -6.02
C ASP A 537 -1.99 -9.40 -5.72
N LEU A 538 -0.85 -8.93 -6.19
CA LEU A 538 -0.32 -7.59 -5.92
C LEU A 538 -1.36 -6.48 -6.13
N PHE A 539 -2.15 -6.57 -7.19
CA PHE A 539 -3.13 -5.56 -7.57
C PHE A 539 -4.56 -5.85 -7.07
N TYR A 540 -4.73 -6.82 -6.15
CA TYR A 540 -6.07 -7.11 -5.61
C TYR A 540 -6.63 -5.88 -4.85
N PRO A 541 -7.90 -5.49 -5.05
CA PRO A 541 -8.94 -6.15 -5.86
C PRO A 541 -9.05 -5.65 -7.33
N GLY A 542 -8.16 -4.76 -7.77
CA GLY A 542 -8.28 -4.05 -9.05
C GLY A 542 -8.01 -4.94 -10.27
N ALA A 543 -6.92 -5.71 -10.26
CA ALA A 543 -6.52 -6.58 -11.37
C ALA A 543 -5.97 -7.92 -10.87
N SER A 544 -6.01 -8.94 -11.75
CA SER A 544 -5.48 -10.29 -11.48
C SER A 544 -4.15 -10.58 -12.19
N ALA A 545 -3.45 -9.55 -12.67
CA ALA A 545 -2.19 -9.72 -13.37
C ALA A 545 -1.07 -10.17 -12.42
N VAL A 546 -0.40 -11.28 -12.77
CA VAL A 546 0.84 -11.70 -12.12
C VAL A 546 1.99 -10.95 -12.75
N VAL A 547 2.76 -10.24 -11.93
CA VAL A 547 3.79 -9.31 -12.40
C VAL A 547 5.18 -9.63 -11.86
N CYS A 548 6.19 -9.08 -12.52
CA CYS A 548 7.56 -9.00 -12.06
C CYS A 548 8.04 -7.54 -12.12
N CYS A 549 8.98 -7.20 -11.26
CA CYS A 549 9.70 -5.93 -11.31
C CYS A 549 11.04 -6.17 -12.01
N MET A 550 11.32 -5.44 -13.08
CA MET A 550 12.59 -5.52 -13.81
C MET A 550 13.40 -4.24 -13.62
N VAL A 551 14.72 -4.39 -13.50
CA VAL A 551 15.66 -3.29 -13.33
C VAL A 551 16.66 -3.29 -14.46
N PHE A 552 16.80 -2.15 -15.13
CA PHE A 552 17.73 -1.98 -16.23
C PHE A 552 18.71 -0.83 -15.95
N GLU A 553 20.01 -1.04 -16.24
CA GLU A 553 20.98 0.03 -16.38
C GLU A 553 21.00 0.48 -17.84
N LEU A 554 20.71 1.75 -18.07
CA LEU A 554 20.52 2.29 -19.41
C LEU A 554 21.84 2.70 -20.07
N GLY A 555 21.91 2.58 -21.38
CA GLY A 555 23.07 3.01 -22.20
C GLY A 555 24.30 2.11 -22.09
N LYS A 556 24.17 0.93 -21.49
CA LYS A 556 25.22 -0.08 -21.38
C LYS A 556 24.72 -1.39 -21.97
N PRO A 557 25.27 -1.90 -23.08
CA PRO A 557 24.92 -3.22 -23.58
C PRO A 557 25.07 -4.31 -22.53
N HIS A 558 24.13 -5.27 -22.51
CA HIS A 558 24.21 -6.40 -21.60
C HIS A 558 25.36 -7.32 -21.96
N SER A 559 26.32 -7.46 -21.05
CA SER A 559 27.45 -8.35 -21.25
C SER A 559 27.07 -9.82 -21.05
N PRO A 560 27.54 -10.76 -21.86
CA PRO A 560 27.32 -12.20 -21.61
C PRO A 560 27.88 -12.70 -20.27
N TYR A 561 28.78 -11.94 -19.67
CA TYR A 561 29.43 -12.26 -18.39
C TYR A 561 28.70 -11.61 -17.19
N LYS A 562 27.76 -10.69 -17.45
CA LYS A 562 26.99 -10.01 -16.40
C LYS A 562 26.09 -11.00 -15.70
N GLU A 563 26.21 -11.06 -14.39
CA GLU A 563 25.25 -11.77 -13.54
C GLU A 563 24.10 -10.84 -13.21
N THR A 564 22.89 -11.24 -13.62
CA THR A 564 21.63 -10.59 -13.27
C THR A 564 21.14 -11.14 -11.94
N PHE A 565 20.72 -10.29 -11.04
CA PHE A 565 20.10 -10.71 -9.78
C PHE A 565 18.64 -11.11 -10.01
N LEU A 566 18.22 -12.25 -9.47
CA LEU A 566 16.85 -12.74 -9.56
C LEU A 566 16.32 -12.99 -8.15
N GLY A 567 15.30 -12.22 -7.74
CA GLY A 567 14.65 -12.32 -6.43
C GLY A 567 13.27 -12.97 -6.52
N TYR A 568 12.98 -13.89 -5.61
CA TYR A 568 11.66 -14.52 -5.44
C TYR A 568 10.89 -13.78 -4.34
N TYR A 569 10.25 -12.67 -4.69
CA TYR A 569 9.65 -11.73 -3.76
C TYR A 569 8.12 -11.82 -3.77
N LYS A 570 7.60 -13.04 -3.53
CA LYS A 570 6.15 -13.33 -3.61
C LYS A 570 5.39 -13.13 -2.31
N ASP A 571 6.07 -13.08 -1.19
CA ASP A 571 5.47 -12.82 0.11
C ASP A 571 5.91 -11.44 0.60
N ASP A 572 5.01 -10.49 0.58
CA ASP A 572 5.21 -9.13 1.07
C ASP A 572 4.52 -8.87 2.43
N GLY A 573 4.02 -9.92 3.10
CA GLY A 573 3.33 -9.81 4.38
C GLY A 573 1.89 -9.25 4.31
N PHE A 574 1.42 -8.86 3.12
CA PHE A 574 0.09 -8.29 2.95
C PHE A 574 -0.97 -9.37 2.71
N GLU A 575 -2.02 -9.37 3.52
CA GLU A 575 -3.15 -10.28 3.41
C GLU A 575 -4.38 -9.65 2.77
N LYS A 576 -5.20 -10.47 2.06
CA LYS A 576 -6.50 -10.02 1.54
C LYS A 576 -7.51 -9.84 2.65
N ARG A 577 -8.11 -8.66 2.74
CA ARG A 577 -9.19 -8.37 3.67
C ARG A 577 -10.41 -7.86 2.90
N LYS A 578 -11.59 -8.39 3.26
CA LYS A 578 -12.86 -7.98 2.64
C LYS A 578 -13.04 -6.46 2.79
N TYR A 579 -13.33 -5.76 1.69
CA TYR A 579 -13.49 -4.31 1.57
C TYR A 579 -12.23 -3.45 1.75
N LEU A 580 -11.15 -3.97 2.32
CA LEU A 580 -9.92 -3.20 2.57
C LEU A 580 -8.84 -3.44 1.50
N GLY A 581 -8.96 -4.49 0.68
CA GLY A 581 -7.93 -4.88 -0.27
C GLY A 581 -6.84 -5.72 0.43
N ARG A 582 -5.58 -5.48 0.08
CA ARG A 582 -4.43 -6.09 0.76
C ARG A 582 -3.95 -5.16 1.87
N VAL A 583 -3.70 -5.72 3.05
CA VAL A 583 -3.29 -4.99 4.26
C VAL A 583 -2.20 -5.76 4.97
N ASP A 584 -1.15 -5.08 5.40
CA ASP A 584 -0.14 -5.62 6.32
C ASP A 584 -0.72 -5.67 7.73
N VAL A 585 -1.26 -6.83 8.10
CA VAL A 585 -1.97 -7.02 9.38
C VAL A 585 -1.01 -7.19 10.54
N ASN A 586 0.17 -7.74 10.26
CA ASN A 586 1.16 -8.12 11.26
C ASN A 586 2.31 -7.11 11.36
N ASP A 587 2.26 -6.01 10.59
CA ASP A 587 3.30 -4.97 10.50
C ASP A 587 4.70 -5.54 10.16
N THR A 588 4.72 -6.46 9.20
CA THR A 588 5.93 -7.22 8.80
C THR A 588 6.66 -6.62 7.61
N TRP A 589 6.03 -5.67 6.90
CA TRP A 589 6.58 -5.15 5.64
C TRP A 589 7.98 -4.55 5.79
N ASN A 590 8.24 -3.81 6.85
CA ASN A 590 9.55 -3.15 7.02
C ASN A 590 10.71 -4.16 7.12
N GLU A 591 10.49 -5.31 7.76
CA GLU A 591 11.47 -6.39 7.86
C GLU A 591 11.66 -7.09 6.52
N ILE A 592 10.56 -7.39 5.82
CA ILE A 592 10.55 -8.03 4.50
C ILE A 592 11.24 -7.13 3.47
N GLU A 593 10.91 -5.83 3.41
CA GLU A 593 11.55 -4.87 2.51
C GLU A 593 13.06 -4.79 2.75
N SER A 594 13.46 -4.74 4.04
CA SER A 594 14.88 -4.69 4.42
C SER A 594 15.63 -5.94 3.97
N GLU A 595 15.03 -7.11 4.11
CA GLU A 595 15.59 -8.38 3.62
C GLU A 595 15.71 -8.35 2.08
N TRP A 596 14.65 -7.96 1.36
CA TRP A 596 14.66 -7.89 -0.09
C TRP A 596 15.74 -6.95 -0.64
N LEU A 597 15.88 -5.76 -0.04
CA LEU A 597 16.91 -4.80 -0.40
C LEU A 597 18.32 -5.35 -0.09
N SER A 598 18.51 -5.96 1.08
CA SER A 598 19.80 -6.54 1.46
C SER A 598 20.23 -7.66 0.52
N LEU A 599 19.32 -8.55 0.12
CA LEU A 599 19.60 -9.62 -0.84
C LEU A 599 20.02 -9.02 -2.20
N TYR A 600 19.32 -7.99 -2.68
CA TYR A 600 19.60 -7.33 -3.94
C TYR A 600 20.92 -6.56 -3.91
N GLU A 601 21.16 -5.73 -2.91
CA GLU A 601 22.36 -4.90 -2.78
C GLU A 601 23.64 -5.74 -2.67
N ASN A 602 23.57 -6.82 -1.90
CA ASN A 602 24.71 -7.73 -1.69
C ASN A 602 24.80 -8.83 -2.75
N ARG A 603 23.89 -8.85 -3.76
CA ARG A 603 23.85 -9.90 -4.81
C ARG A 603 23.88 -11.32 -4.23
N LYS A 604 23.21 -11.52 -3.09
CA LYS A 604 23.26 -12.76 -2.34
C LYS A 604 22.45 -13.86 -3.02
N THR A 605 23.06 -15.03 -3.23
CA THR A 605 22.34 -16.24 -3.60
C THR A 605 21.87 -16.95 -2.34
N GLU A 606 20.57 -17.17 -2.21
CA GLU A 606 19.95 -17.83 -1.06
C GLU A 606 18.84 -18.79 -1.55
N PRO A 607 18.92 -20.09 -1.22
CA PRO A 607 17.91 -21.07 -1.62
C PRO A 607 16.49 -20.62 -1.25
N GLY A 608 15.54 -20.74 -2.17
CA GLY A 608 14.16 -20.33 -1.98
C GLY A 608 13.90 -18.84 -2.05
N LYS A 609 14.92 -17.95 -2.09
CA LYS A 609 14.77 -16.50 -2.06
C LYS A 609 15.40 -15.78 -3.24
N SER A 610 16.62 -16.12 -3.62
CA SER A 610 17.35 -15.36 -4.64
C SER A 610 18.50 -16.14 -5.28
N ILE A 611 18.88 -15.72 -6.49
CA ILE A 611 20.03 -16.24 -7.22
C ILE A 611 20.59 -15.18 -8.15
N THR A 612 21.91 -15.24 -8.44
CA THR A 612 22.52 -14.52 -9.56
C THR A 612 22.74 -15.45 -10.75
N LYS A 613 22.46 -15.00 -11.96
CA LYS A 613 22.53 -15.80 -13.19
C LYS A 613 22.98 -14.98 -14.37
N LYS A 614 23.83 -15.55 -15.21
CA LYS A 614 24.12 -15.02 -16.56
C LYS A 614 22.93 -15.34 -17.46
N LEU A 615 22.31 -14.32 -18.02
CA LEU A 615 21.09 -14.46 -18.82
C LEU A 615 21.27 -13.93 -20.22
N THR A 616 20.55 -14.52 -21.15
CA THR A 616 20.36 -14.05 -22.51
C THR A 616 18.90 -13.70 -22.76
N TYR A 617 18.55 -13.12 -23.90
CA TYR A 617 17.17 -12.88 -24.29
C TYR A 617 16.32 -14.13 -24.44
N LYS A 618 16.93 -15.31 -24.63
CA LYS A 618 16.24 -16.60 -24.74
C LYS A 618 15.86 -17.23 -23.42
N ASP A 619 16.50 -16.80 -22.35
CA ASP A 619 16.27 -17.36 -21.01
C ASP A 619 14.98 -16.80 -20.40
N GLU A 620 14.39 -17.54 -19.45
CA GLU A 620 13.35 -17.03 -18.55
C GLU A 620 14.01 -16.06 -17.53
N TRP A 621 13.55 -14.82 -17.48
CA TRP A 621 14.06 -13.80 -16.58
C TRP A 621 13.30 -13.81 -15.25
N CYS A 622 13.37 -14.90 -14.52
CA CYS A 622 12.70 -15.04 -13.23
C CYS A 622 13.47 -15.98 -12.30
N ALA A 623 13.39 -15.74 -11.01
CA ALA A 623 14.07 -16.53 -9.99
C ALA A 623 13.62 -17.99 -10.00
N GLU A 624 12.34 -18.25 -10.19
CA GLU A 624 11.71 -19.56 -10.17
C GLU A 624 12.27 -20.52 -11.22
N ALA A 625 12.83 -20.00 -12.32
CA ALA A 625 13.45 -20.84 -13.34
C ALA A 625 14.83 -21.35 -12.97
N HIS A 626 15.54 -20.65 -12.08
CA HIS A 626 16.97 -20.82 -11.88
C HIS A 626 17.38 -21.12 -10.44
N MET A 627 16.64 -20.64 -9.42
CA MET A 627 17.03 -20.80 -8.03
C MET A 627 16.90 -22.25 -7.56
N GLU A 628 17.62 -22.60 -6.51
CA GLU A 628 17.51 -23.88 -5.82
C GLU A 628 16.42 -23.84 -4.76
N SER A 629 15.73 -24.94 -4.55
CA SER A 629 14.76 -25.11 -3.48
C SER A 629 15.47 -25.38 -2.16
N ASP A 630 14.97 -24.79 -1.08
CA ASP A 630 15.49 -25.02 0.26
C ASP A 630 14.87 -26.28 0.86
N TYR A 631 15.53 -27.42 0.66
CA TYR A 631 15.10 -28.69 1.22
C TYR A 631 15.31 -28.79 2.75
N ASN A 632 16.04 -27.85 3.37
CA ASN A 632 16.14 -27.78 4.82
C ASN A 632 14.85 -27.28 5.47
N SER A 633 14.00 -26.63 4.69
CA SER A 633 12.65 -26.20 5.12
C SER A 633 11.60 -27.33 5.03
N LEU A 634 11.99 -28.53 4.63
CA LEU A 634 11.12 -29.69 4.52
C LEU A 634 11.08 -30.43 5.87
N TYR A 635 9.93 -30.42 6.52
CA TYR A 635 9.72 -31.00 7.84
C TYR A 635 8.84 -32.26 7.78
N LYS A 636 8.92 -33.09 8.83
CA LYS A 636 8.07 -34.27 9.02
C LYS A 636 6.58 -33.96 8.82
N THR A 637 6.11 -32.81 9.30
CA THR A 637 4.73 -32.34 9.19
C THR A 637 4.24 -32.17 7.75
N ASN A 638 5.14 -31.89 6.79
CA ASN A 638 4.79 -31.82 5.36
C ASN A 638 4.38 -33.19 4.82
N PHE A 639 5.12 -34.24 5.17
CA PHE A 639 4.80 -35.62 4.80
C PHE A 639 3.54 -36.11 5.53
N GLU A 640 3.45 -35.87 6.83
CA GLU A 640 2.25 -36.21 7.63
C GLU A 640 0.98 -35.61 7.05
N SER A 641 1.01 -34.35 6.59
CA SER A 641 -0.13 -33.70 5.95
C SER A 641 -0.56 -34.41 4.67
N VAL A 642 0.38 -34.83 3.82
CA VAL A 642 0.05 -35.55 2.59
C VAL A 642 -0.55 -36.91 2.90
N VAL A 643 0.03 -37.67 3.85
CA VAL A 643 -0.45 -38.98 4.29
C VAL A 643 -1.86 -38.84 4.87
N LYS A 644 -2.11 -37.92 5.79
CA LYS A 644 -3.41 -37.67 6.42
C LYS A 644 -4.48 -37.36 5.38
N ASN A 645 -4.21 -36.44 4.45
CA ASN A 645 -5.16 -36.07 3.41
C ASN A 645 -5.49 -37.26 2.51
N TYR A 646 -4.49 -38.03 2.09
CA TYR A 646 -4.68 -39.24 1.29
C TYR A 646 -5.55 -40.26 1.99
N VAL A 647 -5.26 -40.60 3.26
CA VAL A 647 -6.05 -41.54 4.06
C VAL A 647 -7.48 -41.09 4.24
N ALA A 648 -7.68 -39.82 4.57
CA ALA A 648 -9.02 -39.25 4.73
C ALA A 648 -9.83 -39.28 3.42
N ASP A 649 -9.21 -38.96 2.29
CA ASP A 649 -9.85 -38.96 0.98
C ASP A 649 -10.18 -40.38 0.51
N MET A 650 -9.26 -41.36 0.70
CA MET A 650 -9.50 -42.77 0.35
C MET A 650 -10.55 -43.40 1.25
N PHE A 651 -10.54 -43.13 2.55
CA PHE A 651 -11.58 -43.58 3.47
C PHE A 651 -12.96 -43.05 3.03
N ARG A 652 -13.06 -41.79 2.71
CA ARG A 652 -14.31 -41.12 2.28
C ARG A 652 -14.83 -41.73 0.98
N MET A 653 -13.92 -41.91 0.01
CA MET A 653 -14.24 -42.54 -1.29
C MET A 653 -14.75 -43.96 -1.15
N LYS A 654 -14.05 -44.82 -0.35
CA LYS A 654 -14.43 -46.21 -0.15
C LYS A 654 -15.70 -46.38 0.69
N SER A 655 -15.85 -45.58 1.77
CA SER A 655 -17.03 -45.57 2.61
C SER A 655 -18.29 -45.07 1.90
N ALA A 656 -18.14 -44.23 0.86
CA ALA A 656 -19.30 -43.83 0.03
C ALA A 656 -19.87 -44.99 -0.80
N LYS A 657 -19.05 -46.03 -1.11
CA LYS A 657 -19.50 -47.24 -1.79
C LYS A 657 -20.02 -48.26 -0.77
N ASP A 658 -19.24 -48.62 0.22
CA ASP A 658 -19.58 -49.44 1.37
C ASP A 658 -18.78 -49.01 2.60
N THR A 659 -19.48 -48.82 3.73
CA THR A 659 -18.83 -48.43 4.99
C THR A 659 -17.76 -49.41 5.43
N ASN A 660 -18.00 -50.72 5.18
CA ASN A 660 -17.03 -51.77 5.50
C ASN A 660 -15.75 -51.66 4.66
N GLU A 661 -15.86 -51.34 3.38
CA GLU A 661 -14.66 -51.14 2.53
C GLU A 661 -13.79 -50.00 3.06
N GLY A 662 -14.38 -48.91 3.56
CA GLY A 662 -13.63 -47.83 4.20
C GLY A 662 -12.91 -48.30 5.46
N VAL A 663 -13.60 -49.05 6.32
CA VAL A 663 -13.01 -49.56 7.56
C VAL A 663 -11.90 -50.60 7.27
N ASP A 664 -12.09 -51.46 6.29
CA ASP A 664 -11.06 -52.46 5.92
C ASP A 664 -9.85 -51.74 5.29
N PHE A 665 -10.05 -50.72 4.50
CA PHE A 665 -8.92 -49.91 4.01
C PHE A 665 -8.09 -49.33 5.16
N LEU A 666 -8.74 -48.77 6.20
CA LEU A 666 -8.03 -48.25 7.36
C LEU A 666 -7.25 -49.34 8.11
N LYS A 667 -7.86 -50.53 8.31
CA LYS A 667 -7.18 -51.64 8.96
C LYS A 667 -5.95 -52.07 8.17
N ASP A 668 -6.04 -52.23 6.87
CA ASP A 668 -4.93 -52.59 6.00
C ASP A 668 -3.84 -51.53 5.97
N PHE A 669 -4.21 -50.26 5.93
CA PHE A 669 -3.28 -49.14 5.94
C PHE A 669 -2.46 -49.15 7.27
N TYR A 670 -3.12 -49.29 8.42
CA TYR A 670 -2.47 -49.27 9.72
C TYR A 670 -1.70 -50.59 10.04
N LYS A 671 -2.05 -51.73 9.44
CA LYS A 671 -1.36 -52.98 9.61
C LYS A 671 0.06 -52.94 9.06
N ASN A 672 0.31 -52.15 8.05
CA ASN A 672 1.60 -52.00 7.37
C ASN A 672 2.52 -50.94 8.01
N SER A 673 2.09 -50.31 9.10
CA SER A 673 2.87 -49.27 9.79
C SER A 673 4.09 -49.87 10.55
N SER A 674 5.28 -49.26 10.39
CA SER A 674 6.51 -49.64 11.04
C SER A 674 6.76 -48.95 12.39
N ASN A 675 7.42 -49.64 13.33
CA ASN A 675 7.91 -49.11 14.60
C ASN A 675 9.36 -48.61 14.52
N GLU A 676 9.99 -48.66 13.36
CA GLU A 676 11.37 -48.27 13.18
C GLU A 676 11.53 -46.76 13.29
N ASN A 677 12.61 -46.32 13.90
CA ASN A 677 12.93 -44.90 14.01
C ASN A 677 13.80 -44.52 12.81
N VAL A 678 13.22 -43.97 11.77
CA VAL A 678 13.93 -43.49 10.57
C VAL A 678 14.25 -42.00 10.72
N THR A 679 15.55 -41.68 10.75
CA THR A 679 15.99 -40.28 10.87
C THR A 679 15.88 -39.57 9.52
N PHE A 680 15.14 -38.48 9.47
CA PHE A 680 15.03 -37.60 8.30
C PHE A 680 16.23 -36.66 8.24
N ASN A 681 17.02 -36.74 7.16
CA ASN A 681 18.15 -35.85 6.94
C ASN A 681 18.35 -35.63 5.42
N THR A 682 18.41 -34.40 5.00
CA THR A 682 18.51 -33.97 3.58
C THR A 682 19.96 -33.77 3.11
N ASN A 683 20.99 -33.89 3.98
CA ASN A 683 22.39 -33.58 3.67
C ASN A 683 23.00 -34.43 2.56
N ASN A 684 22.55 -35.66 2.42
CA ASN A 684 23.06 -36.63 1.44
C ASN A 684 22.14 -36.77 0.21
N TRP A 685 21.15 -35.90 0.06
CA TRP A 685 20.24 -35.97 -1.07
C TRP A 685 20.93 -35.50 -2.36
N ARG A 686 20.54 -36.12 -3.48
CA ARG A 686 21.05 -35.74 -4.80
C ARG A 686 19.94 -35.27 -5.71
N LYS A 687 20.34 -34.55 -6.75
CA LYS A 687 19.45 -33.90 -7.72
C LYS A 687 19.12 -34.91 -8.84
N PHE A 688 17.83 -35.06 -9.13
CA PHE A 688 17.27 -35.83 -10.25
C PHE A 688 16.25 -34.96 -11.00
N THR A 689 16.11 -35.14 -12.31
CA THR A 689 15.02 -34.52 -13.04
C THR A 689 13.77 -35.41 -12.98
N LEU A 690 12.59 -34.80 -12.91
CA LEU A 690 11.34 -35.58 -12.99
C LEU A 690 11.25 -36.34 -14.32
N GLY A 691 11.86 -35.84 -15.39
CA GLY A 691 11.93 -36.50 -16.68
C GLY A 691 12.81 -37.74 -16.71
N GLU A 692 13.85 -37.87 -15.83
CA GLU A 692 14.62 -39.08 -15.64
C GLU A 692 13.82 -40.15 -14.91
N LEU A 693 13.02 -39.77 -13.94
CA LEU A 693 12.28 -40.66 -13.06
C LEU A 693 10.94 -41.12 -13.66
N PHE A 694 10.26 -40.27 -14.45
CA PHE A 694 8.89 -40.50 -14.91
C PHE A 694 8.72 -40.32 -16.42
N ASN A 695 7.83 -41.13 -16.99
CA ASN A 695 7.17 -40.83 -18.25
C ASN A 695 6.00 -39.87 -17.96
N ILE A 696 6.06 -38.67 -18.48
CA ILE A 696 5.11 -37.59 -18.18
C ILE A 696 4.23 -37.37 -19.40
N SER A 697 2.92 -37.52 -19.22
CA SER A 697 1.88 -37.26 -20.22
C SER A 697 0.86 -36.28 -19.68
N LYS A 698 -0.03 -35.80 -20.56
CA LYS A 698 -1.09 -34.85 -20.21
C LYS A 698 -2.43 -35.57 -20.22
N GLY A 699 -3.35 -35.21 -19.35
CA GLY A 699 -4.75 -35.62 -19.39
C GLY A 699 -5.46 -35.14 -20.66
N LYS A 700 -6.72 -35.50 -20.83
CA LYS A 700 -7.54 -35.18 -22.01
C LYS A 700 -8.71 -34.29 -21.62
N LEU A 701 -9.03 -33.31 -22.46
CA LEU A 701 -10.22 -32.49 -22.28
C LEU A 701 -11.47 -33.37 -22.42
N LEU A 702 -12.38 -33.27 -21.47
CA LEU A 702 -13.77 -33.73 -21.52
C LEU A 702 -14.62 -32.52 -21.15
N ALA A 703 -15.42 -32.03 -22.08
CA ALA A 703 -16.25 -30.87 -21.85
C ALA A 703 -17.42 -31.22 -20.91
N ASP A 704 -17.91 -30.29 -20.13
CA ASP A 704 -18.97 -30.54 -19.14
C ASP A 704 -20.25 -31.08 -19.74
N TYR A 705 -20.59 -30.70 -20.97
CA TYR A 705 -21.75 -31.18 -21.70
C TYR A 705 -21.58 -32.60 -22.26
N ASP A 706 -20.36 -33.14 -22.33
CA ASP A 706 -20.05 -34.49 -22.77
C ASP A 706 -19.93 -35.48 -21.62
N LYS A 707 -19.91 -34.99 -20.37
CA LYS A 707 -19.75 -35.83 -19.18
C LYS A 707 -21.03 -36.67 -18.94
N ILE A 708 -20.88 -37.98 -18.99
CA ILE A 708 -21.92 -38.92 -18.52
C ILE A 708 -21.55 -39.35 -17.09
N LYS A 709 -22.51 -39.30 -16.17
CA LYS A 709 -22.27 -39.67 -14.78
C LYS A 709 -22.01 -41.18 -14.66
N GLY A 710 -20.96 -41.58 -13.96
CA GLY A 710 -20.53 -42.99 -13.81
C GLY A 710 -19.78 -43.22 -12.52
N ASP A 711 -18.90 -44.25 -12.51
CA ASP A 711 -18.12 -44.67 -11.35
C ASP A 711 -16.63 -44.44 -11.47
N LEU A 712 -16.15 -44.00 -12.65
CA LEU A 712 -14.73 -43.74 -12.88
C LEU A 712 -14.34 -42.38 -12.31
N PRO A 713 -13.36 -42.25 -11.41
CA PRO A 713 -12.90 -40.98 -10.88
C PRO A 713 -12.48 -40.01 -11.98
N PHE A 714 -12.97 -38.77 -11.90
CA PHE A 714 -12.62 -37.69 -12.80
C PHE A 714 -11.70 -36.71 -12.06
N ILE A 715 -10.41 -36.73 -12.43
CA ILE A 715 -9.37 -35.91 -11.82
C ILE A 715 -9.31 -34.55 -12.54
N SER A 716 -9.40 -33.48 -11.76
CA SER A 716 -9.29 -32.11 -12.27
C SER A 716 -8.26 -31.31 -11.44
N SER A 717 -8.07 -30.04 -11.76
CA SER A 717 -7.08 -29.18 -11.11
C SER A 717 -7.53 -28.60 -9.76
N VAL A 718 -8.15 -29.43 -8.92
CA VAL A 718 -8.53 -29.11 -7.53
C VAL A 718 -7.41 -29.46 -6.55
N ASP A 719 -7.47 -28.92 -5.32
CA ASP A 719 -6.45 -29.09 -4.28
C ASP A 719 -6.88 -30.04 -3.15
N SER A 720 -8.04 -30.67 -3.28
CA SER A 720 -8.68 -31.51 -2.28
C SER A 720 -9.23 -32.79 -2.90
N ASN A 721 -9.78 -33.71 -2.08
CA ASN A 721 -10.38 -34.98 -2.48
C ASN A 721 -9.47 -35.86 -3.39
N ASN A 722 -8.18 -35.92 -3.09
CA ASN A 722 -7.18 -36.60 -3.92
C ASN A 722 -7.24 -36.21 -5.43
N GLY A 723 -7.62 -34.94 -5.73
CA GLY A 723 -7.76 -34.44 -7.09
C GLY A 723 -9.10 -34.81 -7.77
N ILE A 724 -9.96 -35.58 -7.13
CA ILE A 724 -11.26 -36.04 -7.67
C ILE A 724 -12.28 -34.90 -7.55
N SER A 725 -12.81 -34.45 -8.68
CA SER A 725 -13.85 -33.43 -8.72
C SER A 725 -15.22 -34.00 -9.12
N ASP A 726 -15.26 -35.17 -9.77
CA ASP A 726 -16.47 -35.80 -10.25
C ASP A 726 -16.26 -37.30 -10.53
N TYR A 727 -17.32 -38.01 -10.99
CA TYR A 727 -17.26 -39.39 -11.47
C TYR A 727 -17.96 -39.48 -12.82
N VAL A 728 -17.32 -40.20 -13.78
CA VAL A 728 -17.78 -40.26 -15.19
C VAL A 728 -17.88 -41.70 -15.67
N ASP A 729 -18.68 -41.91 -16.72
CA ASP A 729 -18.79 -43.18 -17.44
C ASP A 729 -17.96 -43.08 -18.74
N GLU A 730 -16.62 -43.24 -18.58
CA GLU A 730 -15.66 -43.10 -19.66
C GLU A 730 -14.62 -44.23 -19.60
N THR A 731 -13.91 -44.48 -20.70
CA THR A 731 -12.76 -45.37 -20.70
C THR A 731 -11.59 -44.67 -19.96
N PRO A 732 -10.98 -45.34 -18.96
CA PRO A 732 -9.86 -44.77 -18.23
C PRO A 732 -8.73 -44.36 -19.18
N ILE A 733 -8.10 -43.21 -18.90
CA ILE A 733 -6.88 -42.77 -19.60
C ILE A 733 -5.61 -43.24 -18.88
N SER A 734 -5.75 -43.79 -17.66
CA SER A 734 -4.69 -44.39 -16.86
C SER A 734 -5.25 -45.55 -16.02
N GLU A 735 -4.53 -46.65 -15.92
CA GLU A 735 -4.87 -47.79 -15.09
C GLU A 735 -4.64 -47.59 -13.58
N GLY A 736 -4.16 -46.44 -13.18
CA GLY A 736 -3.79 -46.18 -11.81
C GLY A 736 -2.33 -46.50 -11.53
N ASN A 737 -1.96 -46.52 -10.22
CA ASN A 737 -0.60 -46.63 -9.73
C ASN A 737 0.35 -45.60 -10.37
N VAL A 738 -0.06 -44.34 -10.38
CA VAL A 738 0.67 -43.20 -10.94
C VAL A 738 0.53 -41.99 -10.05
N LEU A 739 1.30 -40.92 -10.32
CA LEU A 739 1.07 -39.62 -9.72
C LEU A 739 0.33 -38.74 -10.69
N THR A 740 -0.54 -37.85 -10.17
CA THR A 740 -1.14 -36.74 -10.91
C THR A 740 -0.63 -35.43 -10.35
N VAL A 741 -0.36 -34.46 -11.22
CA VAL A 741 0.13 -33.12 -10.82
C VAL A 741 -0.63 -32.06 -11.61
N ASN A 742 -1.25 -31.13 -10.89
CA ASN A 742 -1.96 -30.02 -11.51
C ASN A 742 -1.01 -29.07 -12.24
N CYS A 743 -1.22 -28.86 -13.52
CA CYS A 743 -0.40 -27.92 -14.32
C CYS A 743 -1.04 -26.53 -14.52
N ASN A 744 -2.30 -26.39 -14.14
CA ASN A 744 -3.10 -25.16 -14.15
C ASN A 744 -4.07 -25.18 -12.94
N GLY A 745 -4.81 -24.10 -12.66
CA GLY A 745 -5.67 -24.01 -11.46
C GLY A 745 -4.81 -24.04 -10.18
N SER A 746 -5.01 -25.01 -9.31
CA SER A 746 -4.18 -25.24 -8.12
C SER A 746 -2.84 -25.86 -8.52
N VAL A 747 -1.97 -25.06 -9.18
CA VAL A 747 -0.72 -25.55 -9.80
C VAL A 747 0.19 -26.21 -8.77
N GLY A 748 0.70 -27.40 -9.11
CA GLY A 748 1.70 -28.12 -8.30
C GLY A 748 1.13 -28.98 -7.19
N GLU A 749 -0.20 -29.04 -7.04
CA GLU A 749 -0.81 -30.07 -6.20
C GLU A 749 -0.58 -31.44 -6.85
N ALA A 750 -0.04 -32.35 -6.06
CA ALA A 750 0.36 -33.70 -6.50
C ALA A 750 -0.38 -34.75 -5.68
N PHE A 751 -0.91 -35.77 -6.35
CA PHE A 751 -1.67 -36.86 -5.72
C PHE A 751 -1.26 -38.21 -6.23
N TYR A 752 -1.24 -39.21 -5.37
CA TYR A 752 -1.08 -40.60 -5.75
C TYR A 752 -2.44 -41.21 -6.13
N GLN A 753 -2.54 -41.79 -7.33
CA GLN A 753 -3.76 -42.41 -7.85
C GLN A 753 -3.64 -43.92 -7.87
N PRO A 754 -4.28 -44.61 -6.94
CA PRO A 754 -4.15 -46.08 -6.83
C PRO A 754 -4.99 -46.87 -7.85
N ILE A 755 -6.04 -46.26 -8.42
CA ILE A 755 -7.04 -46.91 -9.27
C ILE A 755 -7.13 -46.25 -10.64
N PRO A 756 -7.76 -46.86 -11.63
CA PRO A 756 -8.02 -46.27 -12.93
C PRO A 756 -8.83 -44.96 -12.83
N PHE A 757 -8.55 -44.02 -13.72
CA PHE A 757 -9.21 -42.70 -13.71
C PHE A 757 -9.21 -42.02 -15.09
N TRP A 758 -10.02 -40.99 -15.24
CA TRP A 758 -9.93 -39.96 -16.26
C TRP A 758 -9.32 -38.68 -15.66
N ALA A 759 -8.44 -37.98 -16.39
CA ALA A 759 -7.93 -36.69 -15.96
C ALA A 759 -8.10 -35.63 -17.05
N THR A 760 -8.40 -34.37 -16.61
CA THR A 760 -8.52 -33.22 -17.52
C THR A 760 -7.19 -32.82 -18.14
N GLY A 761 -7.25 -32.01 -19.21
CA GLY A 761 -6.08 -31.45 -19.84
C GLY A 761 -5.24 -30.50 -18.94
N ASP A 762 -5.71 -30.12 -17.74
CA ASP A 762 -5.00 -29.30 -16.76
C ASP A 762 -4.25 -30.13 -15.71
N VAL A 763 -4.19 -31.45 -15.90
CA VAL A 763 -3.49 -32.40 -15.04
C VAL A 763 -2.44 -33.16 -15.85
N ASN A 764 -1.20 -33.24 -15.32
CA ASN A 764 -0.15 -34.11 -15.86
C ASN A 764 -0.17 -35.44 -15.09
N ILE A 765 0.10 -36.52 -15.82
CA ILE A 765 0.17 -37.89 -15.31
C ILE A 765 1.62 -38.37 -15.35
N LEU A 766 2.18 -38.79 -14.20
CA LEU A 766 3.56 -39.18 -14.04
C LEU A 766 3.59 -40.69 -13.77
N LYS A 767 4.03 -41.49 -14.76
CA LYS A 767 4.21 -42.93 -14.66
C LYS A 767 5.68 -43.24 -14.44
N PRO A 768 6.08 -44.02 -13.42
CA PRO A 768 7.47 -44.41 -13.21
C PRO A 768 8.08 -45.10 -14.45
N LYS A 769 9.37 -44.89 -14.69
CA LYS A 769 10.05 -45.50 -15.86
C LYS A 769 10.51 -46.94 -15.60
N SER A 770 11.50 -47.12 -14.74
CA SER A 770 12.23 -48.40 -14.54
C SER A 770 12.30 -48.76 -13.05
N TRP A 771 11.36 -48.28 -12.24
CA TRP A 771 11.27 -48.59 -10.82
C TRP A 771 9.81 -48.81 -10.43
N GLU A 772 9.58 -49.48 -9.29
CA GLU A 772 8.23 -49.81 -8.81
C GLU A 772 7.69 -48.72 -7.92
N LEU A 773 6.49 -48.23 -8.23
CA LEU A 773 5.78 -47.23 -7.43
C LEU A 773 4.87 -47.95 -6.42
N THR A 774 5.21 -47.85 -5.16
CA THR A 774 4.29 -48.23 -4.07
C THR A 774 3.48 -47.00 -3.60
N GLN A 775 2.45 -47.24 -2.80
CA GLN A 775 1.68 -46.17 -2.17
C GLN A 775 2.57 -45.24 -1.36
N ASN A 776 3.45 -45.76 -0.54
CA ASN A 776 4.32 -44.99 0.34
C ASN A 776 5.32 -44.15 -0.43
N ILE A 777 5.99 -44.76 -1.42
CA ILE A 777 6.88 -44.01 -2.31
C ILE A 777 6.10 -42.92 -3.05
N GLY A 778 4.84 -43.20 -3.49
CA GLY A 778 3.97 -42.26 -4.13
C GLY A 778 3.66 -41.06 -3.23
N LEU A 779 3.33 -41.24 -1.96
CA LEU A 779 3.06 -40.19 -0.98
C LEU A 779 4.32 -39.39 -0.65
N PHE A 780 5.49 -40.04 -0.56
CA PHE A 780 6.77 -39.36 -0.42
C PHE A 780 7.01 -38.42 -1.61
N MET A 781 6.92 -38.96 -2.82
CA MET A 781 7.12 -38.17 -4.06
C MET A 781 6.10 -37.04 -4.22
N CYS A 782 4.84 -37.23 -3.80
CA CYS A 782 3.86 -36.14 -3.78
C CYS A 782 4.32 -34.98 -2.90
N THR A 783 4.91 -35.27 -1.73
CA THR A 783 5.46 -34.25 -0.84
C THR A 783 6.61 -33.50 -1.50
N ILE A 784 7.53 -34.22 -2.12
CA ILE A 784 8.68 -33.65 -2.83
C ILE A 784 8.24 -32.79 -4.02
N ILE A 785 7.27 -33.26 -4.81
CA ILE A 785 6.74 -32.51 -5.96
C ILE A 785 6.01 -31.24 -5.47
N ARG A 786 5.21 -31.34 -4.40
CA ARG A 786 4.54 -30.17 -3.80
C ARG A 786 5.55 -29.16 -3.25
N HIS A 787 6.71 -29.60 -2.79
CA HIS A 787 7.78 -28.69 -2.34
C HIS A 787 8.31 -27.81 -3.47
N GLU A 788 8.26 -28.28 -4.73
CA GLU A 788 8.65 -27.48 -5.90
C GLU A 788 7.52 -26.61 -6.47
N LYS A 789 6.28 -26.69 -5.94
CA LYS A 789 5.12 -25.98 -6.49
C LYS A 789 5.28 -24.46 -6.49
N TYR A 790 6.05 -23.87 -5.56
CA TYR A 790 6.28 -22.44 -5.45
C TYR A 790 6.88 -21.82 -6.72
N ARG A 791 7.59 -22.61 -7.54
CA ARG A 791 8.16 -22.20 -8.83
C ARG A 791 7.11 -21.95 -9.89
N TYR A 792 5.86 -22.40 -9.68
CA TYR A 792 4.82 -22.42 -10.69
C TYR A 792 3.57 -21.70 -10.21
N SER A 793 2.89 -21.09 -11.16
CA SER A 793 1.70 -20.29 -10.90
C SER A 793 0.85 -20.20 -12.17
N TYR A 794 -0.31 -19.53 -12.09
CA TYR A 794 -1.10 -19.21 -13.28
C TYR A 794 -0.26 -18.47 -14.35
N GLY A 795 0.66 -17.60 -13.93
CA GLY A 795 1.59 -16.89 -14.81
C GLY A 795 2.69 -17.78 -15.40
N ARG A 796 3.13 -18.81 -14.66
CA ARG A 796 4.18 -19.76 -15.06
C ARG A 796 3.68 -21.20 -14.86
N LYS A 797 2.84 -21.67 -15.79
CA LYS A 797 2.24 -23.01 -15.75
C LYS A 797 3.28 -24.14 -15.75
N TRP A 798 3.02 -25.20 -14.99
CA TRP A 798 3.86 -26.38 -14.93
C TRP A 798 3.53 -27.38 -16.04
N ASN A 799 3.74 -26.99 -17.29
CA ASN A 799 3.50 -27.83 -18.45
C ASN A 799 4.46 -29.03 -18.50
N VAL A 800 4.16 -30.03 -19.33
CA VAL A 800 4.95 -31.26 -19.47
C VAL A 800 6.44 -31.02 -19.73
N GLN A 801 6.78 -30.02 -20.56
CA GLN A 801 8.17 -29.72 -20.89
C GLN A 801 8.94 -29.18 -19.67
N ARG A 802 8.36 -28.20 -18.95
CA ARG A 802 8.96 -27.69 -17.72
C ARG A 802 9.03 -28.76 -16.65
N MET A 803 7.99 -29.63 -16.55
CA MET A 803 7.95 -30.70 -15.54
C MET A 803 9.06 -31.72 -15.79
N LYS A 804 9.33 -32.11 -17.01
CA LYS A 804 10.47 -33.00 -17.35
C LYS A 804 11.82 -32.42 -16.96
N GLN A 805 11.97 -31.10 -17.02
CA GLN A 805 13.20 -30.39 -16.68
C GLN A 805 13.31 -29.99 -15.20
N THR A 806 12.27 -30.21 -14.42
CA THR A 806 12.25 -29.84 -12.99
C THR A 806 13.15 -30.77 -12.21
N ASN A 807 14.10 -30.18 -11.49
CA ASN A 807 14.97 -30.90 -10.55
C ASN A 807 14.24 -31.08 -9.23
N VAL A 808 14.39 -32.27 -8.66
CA VAL A 808 14.01 -32.62 -7.28
C VAL A 808 15.20 -33.19 -6.55
N MET A 809 15.31 -33.00 -5.24
CA MET A 809 16.31 -33.65 -4.41
C MET A 809 15.70 -34.91 -3.78
N LEU A 810 16.41 -36.03 -3.87
CA LEU A 810 15.98 -37.30 -3.29
C LEU A 810 17.10 -37.93 -2.47
N PRO A 811 16.77 -38.69 -1.41
CA PRO A 811 17.72 -39.52 -0.73
C PRO A 811 18.33 -40.55 -1.70
N VAL A 812 19.59 -40.86 -1.52
CA VAL A 812 20.29 -41.84 -2.38
C VAL A 812 20.87 -42.99 -1.59
N ASP A 813 20.89 -44.15 -2.24
CA ASP A 813 21.60 -45.36 -1.77
C ASP A 813 23.14 -45.23 -1.90
N ASN A 814 23.85 -46.26 -1.55
CA ASN A 814 25.32 -46.28 -1.59
C ASN A 814 25.87 -46.16 -3.03
N ASP A 815 25.09 -46.51 -4.04
CA ASP A 815 25.46 -46.45 -5.45
C ASP A 815 25.07 -45.09 -6.11
N GLY A 816 24.34 -44.27 -5.36
CA GLY A 816 23.93 -42.93 -5.81
C GLY A 816 22.62 -42.89 -6.60
N TYR A 817 21.86 -43.97 -6.60
CA TYR A 817 20.48 -44.03 -7.11
C TYR A 817 19.48 -43.61 -6.05
N PRO A 818 18.22 -43.24 -6.42
CA PRO A 818 17.21 -42.93 -5.42
C PRO A 818 16.96 -44.06 -4.45
N ASP A 819 17.03 -43.81 -3.15
CA ASP A 819 16.81 -44.78 -2.09
C ASP A 819 15.30 -45.00 -1.87
N TRP A 820 14.73 -45.86 -2.71
CA TRP A 820 13.29 -46.17 -2.65
C TRP A 820 12.92 -46.87 -1.34
N ASP A 821 13.85 -47.72 -0.76
CA ASP A 821 13.65 -48.40 0.49
C ASP A 821 13.55 -47.40 1.67
N PHE A 822 14.38 -46.36 1.67
CA PHE A 822 14.29 -45.29 2.66
C PHE A 822 12.94 -44.60 2.56
N MET A 823 12.48 -44.21 1.34
CA MET A 823 11.22 -43.50 1.11
C MET A 823 10.01 -44.32 1.59
N GLU A 824 10.00 -45.63 1.26
CA GLU A 824 8.99 -46.60 1.71
C GLU A 824 8.94 -46.67 3.24
N LYS A 825 10.07 -46.93 3.89
CA LYS A 825 10.19 -47.03 5.34
C LYS A 825 9.85 -45.72 6.03
N TYR A 826 10.29 -44.57 5.51
CA TYR A 826 10.02 -43.29 6.13
C TYR A 826 8.53 -43.02 6.22
N ILE A 827 7.77 -43.18 5.14
CA ILE A 827 6.31 -42.98 5.14
C ILE A 827 5.63 -43.98 6.08
N SER A 828 6.06 -45.27 6.10
CA SER A 828 5.45 -46.26 6.98
C SER A 828 5.61 -45.93 8.48
N THR A 829 6.62 -45.14 8.86
CA THR A 829 6.76 -44.64 10.24
C THR A 829 5.78 -43.51 10.59
N LEU A 830 5.26 -42.83 9.60
CA LEU A 830 4.31 -41.68 9.78
C LEU A 830 2.86 -42.14 9.89
N GLU A 831 2.54 -43.39 9.51
CA GLU A 831 1.16 -43.92 9.48
C GLU A 831 0.52 -44.05 10.88
N LYS A 832 1.33 -43.93 11.98
CA LYS A 832 0.83 -43.98 13.38
C LYS A 832 0.27 -42.68 13.92
N VAL A 833 0.07 -41.69 13.12
CA VAL A 833 -0.46 -40.39 13.58
C VAL A 833 -1.92 -40.57 14.00
N ASN A 834 -2.20 -40.35 15.26
CA ASN A 834 -3.57 -40.38 15.82
C ASN A 834 -4.47 -39.39 15.04
N PHE A 835 -5.52 -39.89 14.44
CA PHE A 835 -6.59 -39.11 13.84
C PHE A 835 -7.55 -38.59 14.93
#